data_716c5b048d187908915f39bd610e8da9
#
_entry.id   716c5b048d187908915f39bd610e8da9
#
_cell.length_a   1.000
_cell.length_b   1.000
_cell.length_c   1.000
_cell.angle_alpha   90.00
_cell.angle_beta   90.00
_cell.angle_gamma   90.00
#
_symmetry.space_group_name_H-M   'P 1'
#
loop_
_entity.id
_entity.type
_entity.pdbx_description
1 polymer ?
#
loop_
_entity_poly.entity_id
_entity_poly.type
_entity_poly.pdbx_seq_one_letter_code
_entity_poly.pdbx_strand_id
1 'polypeptide(L)'
;MSFRKTGARLASSLSTWGLKTLAHRPAANMPGKIALKIDPDIISEEMSKIAEGSIVVVGTNGKTTVTNMIADVIEASGKTVACNRTGANMAYGVAATLLQTEPADWGVFESDELWLARILPQVKATYVVLLNLFRDQLDRCGEIDRVQDAIISGLEHSPESTLIYNADDPLCAIIAEKVENKTLAFGVSEDMHLAQNTVADAQMCQRCSGMFTYDYRQYGQLGTYHCENCGFARPKLDVHAHNVTFDGGITYAITDTIDSTQATMRLAQSGPYMVYNTLAVWTCAHKLDIDNETIQECVSAFDPQNGRLQHLAIEGRPLLLNLAKNPTGFNQNLKIITADPGKKVVAFFINDNEADGHDISWIWDCDFEELASQPELVVYAGGTRKNDLQLRLKYAGIQARLINSVNDMVDTALDMPADWNMYAIANYTALPAVRAALMERADSAEVATPREGKLSVTPAVMANTIPPIQQEPLRIVRLFPDLLNLYGDGGNLKVLMQRCAWRGIPAQLEQIHYGDEFDISEADIVFMGGGPDREQHLASQEILKNKEQLATYVEDDGVLLAICGGYQILGKNWLMGDEIVEGLSIIDAETKRANKGFDRLIENIALVSPIASHPVIGYENHAGRTHLGEGLEPFGQVVSTTGHGNNDTSGADGVRYKNVIGSYLHGPFLGKNPEVADWLIATALSRKFDQPVKLEVLDDTVELNANDFMAARLIK
;
A
#
# COMPACT_ATOMS: atom_id res chain seq x y z
N MET A 1 20.28 6.75 -40.80
CA MET A 1 19.42 5.99 -39.84
C MET A 1 20.08 4.67 -39.54
N SER A 2 20.21 4.30 -38.24
CA SER A 2 20.76 3.01 -37.87
C SER A 2 19.85 1.88 -38.37
N PHE A 3 20.40 0.77 -38.89
CA PHE A 3 19.63 -0.42 -39.29
C PHE A 3 18.79 -0.96 -38.12
N ARG A 4 19.27 -0.81 -36.87
CA ARG A 4 18.57 -1.20 -35.64
C ARG A 4 17.29 -0.38 -35.45
N LYS A 5 17.34 0.92 -35.59
CA LYS A 5 16.18 1.82 -35.48
C LYS A 5 15.06 1.47 -36.47
N THR A 6 15.43 1.26 -37.75
CA THR A 6 14.45 0.85 -38.75
C THR A 6 13.83 -0.49 -38.45
N GLY A 7 14.65 -1.46 -38.02
CA GLY A 7 14.18 -2.78 -37.58
C GLY A 7 13.27 -2.72 -36.33
N ALA A 8 13.61 -1.90 -35.34
CA ALA A 8 12.80 -1.70 -34.12
C ALA A 8 11.43 -1.07 -34.44
N ARG A 9 11.39 -0.04 -35.28
CA ARG A 9 10.15 0.60 -35.76
C ARG A 9 9.24 -0.37 -36.51
N LEU A 10 9.79 -1.14 -37.47
CA LEU A 10 9.02 -2.10 -38.26
C LEU A 10 8.45 -3.22 -37.34
N ALA A 11 9.25 -3.78 -36.46
CA ALA A 11 8.83 -4.83 -35.54
C ALA A 11 7.75 -4.31 -34.54
N SER A 12 7.92 -3.09 -34.06
CA SER A 12 6.92 -2.42 -33.21
C SER A 12 5.60 -2.20 -33.98
N SER A 13 5.65 -1.69 -35.19
CA SER A 13 4.45 -1.44 -36.01
C SER A 13 3.70 -2.71 -36.35
N LEU A 14 4.41 -3.79 -36.70
CA LEU A 14 3.82 -5.11 -36.95
C LEU A 14 3.19 -5.71 -35.69
N SER A 15 3.84 -5.58 -34.54
CA SER A 15 3.28 -6.06 -33.27
C SER A 15 2.06 -5.23 -32.83
N THR A 16 2.08 -3.92 -33.05
CA THR A 16 0.95 -3.03 -32.78
C THR A 16 -0.26 -3.40 -33.63
N TRP A 17 -0.04 -3.60 -34.93
CA TRP A 17 -1.08 -4.01 -35.88
C TRP A 17 -1.66 -5.38 -35.47
N GLY A 18 -0.80 -6.36 -35.19
CA GLY A 18 -1.23 -7.69 -34.79
C GLY A 18 -2.05 -7.69 -33.51
N LEU A 19 -1.63 -6.94 -32.47
CA LEU A 19 -2.36 -6.83 -31.23
C LEU A 19 -3.72 -6.15 -31.38
N LYS A 20 -3.77 -5.01 -32.11
CA LYS A 20 -5.02 -4.26 -32.31
C LYS A 20 -6.00 -4.99 -33.24
N THR A 21 -5.50 -5.57 -34.33
CA THR A 21 -6.35 -6.09 -35.41
C THR A 21 -6.70 -7.59 -35.25
N LEU A 22 -5.74 -8.42 -34.81
CA LEU A 22 -5.94 -9.87 -34.69
C LEU A 22 -6.29 -10.32 -33.28
N ALA A 23 -5.70 -9.69 -32.26
CA ALA A 23 -5.89 -10.08 -30.87
C ALA A 23 -6.89 -9.20 -30.11
N HIS A 24 -7.35 -8.09 -30.69
CA HIS A 24 -8.24 -7.09 -30.07
C HIS A 24 -7.75 -6.66 -28.66
N ARG A 25 -6.43 -6.51 -28.50
CA ARG A 25 -5.78 -6.15 -27.23
C ARG A 25 -5.07 -4.80 -27.33
N PRO A 26 -4.99 -4.02 -26.23
CA PRO A 26 -4.20 -2.80 -26.20
C PRO A 26 -2.72 -3.07 -26.50
N ALA A 27 -2.11 -2.25 -27.33
CA ALA A 27 -0.69 -2.33 -27.70
C ALA A 27 0.19 -1.43 -26.79
N ALA A 28 -0.03 -1.47 -25.47
CA ALA A 28 0.59 -0.53 -24.54
C ALA A 28 2.07 -0.85 -24.23
N ASN A 29 2.43 -2.10 -24.01
CA ASN A 29 3.79 -2.47 -23.58
C ASN A 29 4.56 -3.35 -24.60
N MET A 30 3.86 -4.30 -25.24
CA MET A 30 4.51 -5.33 -26.08
C MET A 30 5.31 -4.74 -27.25
N PRO A 31 4.80 -3.74 -28.03
CA PRO A 31 5.55 -3.14 -29.12
C PRO A 31 6.85 -2.48 -28.66
N GLY A 32 6.82 -1.77 -27.53
CA GLY A 32 8.00 -1.15 -26.95
C GLY A 32 9.01 -2.17 -26.40
N LYS A 33 8.53 -3.28 -25.81
CA LYS A 33 9.38 -4.37 -25.35
C LYS A 33 10.16 -5.02 -26.48
N ILE A 34 9.53 -5.21 -27.64
CA ILE A 34 10.17 -5.74 -28.85
C ILE A 34 11.19 -4.71 -29.39
N ALA A 35 10.80 -3.44 -29.48
CA ALA A 35 11.65 -2.38 -29.98
C ALA A 35 12.93 -2.22 -29.13
N LEU A 36 12.81 -2.17 -27.79
CA LEU A 36 13.94 -2.04 -26.86
C LEU A 36 14.89 -3.26 -26.86
N LYS A 37 14.40 -4.46 -27.21
CA LYS A 37 15.27 -5.62 -27.42
C LYS A 37 16.13 -5.49 -28.69
N ILE A 38 15.61 -4.82 -29.71
CA ILE A 38 16.33 -4.62 -31.00
C ILE A 38 17.25 -3.41 -30.89
N ASP A 39 16.74 -2.34 -30.27
CA ASP A 39 17.43 -1.07 -30.11
C ASP A 39 17.22 -0.53 -28.69
N PRO A 40 18.19 -0.72 -27.76
CA PRO A 40 18.09 -0.22 -26.38
C PRO A 40 17.98 1.30 -26.26
N ASP A 41 18.44 2.06 -27.25
CA ASP A 41 18.49 3.52 -27.26
C ASP A 41 17.27 4.14 -27.99
N ILE A 42 16.28 3.32 -28.37
CA ILE A 42 15.15 3.74 -29.20
C ILE A 42 14.35 4.91 -28.57
N ILE A 43 14.24 4.98 -27.22
CA ILE A 43 13.59 6.09 -26.53
C ILE A 43 14.34 7.39 -26.85
N SER A 44 15.65 7.43 -26.63
CA SER A 44 16.49 8.61 -26.89
C SER A 44 16.41 9.07 -28.33
N GLU A 45 16.38 8.12 -29.28
CA GLU A 45 16.26 8.44 -30.72
C GLU A 45 14.88 8.99 -31.09
N GLU A 46 13.79 8.43 -30.49
CA GLU A 46 12.43 8.89 -30.77
C GLU A 46 12.08 10.19 -30.04
N MET A 47 12.80 10.57 -28.97
CA MET A 47 12.67 11.88 -28.33
C MET A 47 12.96 13.05 -29.29
N SER A 48 13.67 12.82 -30.38
CA SER A 48 13.84 13.83 -31.44
C SER A 48 12.53 14.31 -32.08
N LYS A 49 11.41 13.64 -31.84
CA LYS A 49 10.06 14.06 -32.25
C LYS A 49 9.44 15.10 -31.32
N ILE A 50 9.98 15.27 -30.12
CA ILE A 50 9.47 16.21 -29.13
C ILE A 50 10.25 17.52 -29.25
N ALA A 51 9.52 18.61 -29.51
CA ALA A 51 10.13 19.86 -29.94
C ALA A 51 10.54 20.79 -28.77
N GLU A 52 9.69 20.94 -27.73
CA GLU A 52 9.88 21.95 -26.70
C GLU A 52 10.44 21.35 -25.39
N GLY A 53 9.98 20.16 -24.98
CA GLY A 53 10.45 19.52 -23.77
C GLY A 53 9.61 18.33 -23.32
N SER A 54 9.96 17.78 -22.18
CA SER A 54 9.22 16.64 -21.62
C SER A 54 9.08 16.72 -20.11
N ILE A 55 8.03 16.07 -19.62
CA ILE A 55 7.66 15.96 -18.21
C ILE A 55 7.57 14.49 -17.88
N VAL A 56 8.15 14.08 -16.75
CA VAL A 56 8.04 12.72 -16.22
C VAL A 56 7.36 12.77 -14.86
N VAL A 57 6.24 12.07 -14.72
CA VAL A 57 5.49 11.96 -13.46
C VAL A 57 5.81 10.65 -12.78
N VAL A 58 6.22 10.71 -11.51
CA VAL A 58 6.64 9.57 -10.69
C VAL A 58 6.03 9.66 -9.29
N GLY A 59 5.89 8.54 -8.59
CA GLY A 59 5.34 8.44 -7.25
C GLY A 59 4.35 7.28 -7.11
N THR A 60 4.00 6.88 -5.91
CA THR A 60 3.19 5.68 -5.67
C THR A 60 1.75 5.84 -6.15
N ASN A 61 1.08 6.92 -5.76
CA ASN A 61 -0.32 7.19 -6.07
C ASN A 61 -0.48 8.47 -6.89
N GLY A 62 -1.50 8.51 -7.75
CA GLY A 62 -1.86 9.70 -8.53
C GLY A 62 -1.19 9.81 -9.91
N LYS A 63 -0.15 9.04 -10.21
CA LYS A 63 0.65 9.13 -11.46
C LYS A 63 -0.18 9.31 -12.73
N THR A 64 -1.06 8.36 -13.03
CA THR A 64 -1.86 8.38 -14.27
C THR A 64 -2.80 9.58 -14.34
N THR A 65 -3.42 9.93 -13.20
CA THR A 65 -4.31 11.09 -13.09
C THR A 65 -3.56 12.37 -13.38
N VAL A 66 -2.42 12.60 -12.72
CA VAL A 66 -1.59 13.81 -12.91
C VAL A 66 -1.00 13.86 -14.31
N THR A 67 -0.49 12.74 -14.84
CA THR A 67 0.04 12.67 -16.21
C THR A 67 -1.01 13.05 -17.24
N ASN A 68 -2.23 12.50 -17.12
CA ASN A 68 -3.30 12.82 -18.05
C ASN A 68 -3.77 14.28 -17.92
N MET A 69 -3.94 14.78 -16.69
CA MET A 69 -4.30 16.18 -16.46
C MET A 69 -3.26 17.16 -17.02
N ILE A 70 -1.97 16.92 -16.81
CA ILE A 70 -0.90 17.76 -17.39
C ILE A 70 -0.98 17.74 -18.92
N ALA A 71 -1.17 16.55 -19.51
CA ALA A 71 -1.31 16.44 -20.96
C ALA A 71 -2.53 17.21 -21.49
N ASP A 72 -3.69 17.09 -20.80
CA ASP A 72 -4.93 17.78 -21.19
C ASP A 72 -4.78 19.31 -21.07
N VAL A 73 -4.13 19.81 -20.03
CA VAL A 73 -3.85 21.24 -19.85
C VAL A 73 -2.93 21.77 -20.94
N ILE A 74 -1.88 21.03 -21.32
CA ILE A 74 -0.98 21.42 -22.43
C ILE A 74 -1.74 21.40 -23.76
N GLU A 75 -2.56 20.39 -24.01
CA GLU A 75 -3.40 20.34 -25.23
C GLU A 75 -4.40 21.51 -25.28
N ALA A 76 -5.01 21.87 -24.15
CA ALA A 76 -5.91 23.02 -24.08
C ALA A 76 -5.21 24.36 -24.34
N SER A 77 -3.91 24.46 -24.05
CA SER A 77 -3.11 25.63 -24.42
C SER A 77 -2.77 25.71 -25.93
N GLY A 78 -3.24 24.75 -26.73
CA GLY A 78 -3.04 24.70 -28.18
C GLY A 78 -1.77 23.97 -28.64
N LYS A 79 -1.08 23.25 -27.74
CA LYS A 79 0.12 22.45 -28.02
C LYS A 79 -0.25 20.99 -28.26
N THR A 80 0.63 20.28 -28.98
CA THR A 80 0.49 18.83 -29.21
C THR A 80 1.29 18.03 -28.18
N VAL A 81 0.75 16.88 -27.74
CA VAL A 81 1.33 16.09 -26.64
C VAL A 81 1.51 14.61 -27.01
N ALA A 82 2.69 14.07 -26.73
CA ALA A 82 2.95 12.64 -26.68
C ALA A 82 2.78 12.14 -25.25
N CYS A 83 1.78 11.28 -24.95
CA CYS A 83 1.49 10.84 -23.59
C CYS A 83 1.14 9.35 -23.52
N ASN A 84 1.68 8.63 -22.50
CA ASN A 84 1.32 7.23 -22.20
C ASN A 84 0.05 7.14 -21.34
N ARG A 85 -1.06 7.70 -21.83
CA ARG A 85 -2.35 7.91 -21.14
C ARG A 85 -2.94 6.68 -20.46
N THR A 86 -2.57 5.48 -20.89
CA THR A 86 -3.07 4.22 -20.31
C THR A 86 -2.36 3.79 -19.02
N GLY A 87 -1.35 4.54 -18.58
CA GLY A 87 -0.56 4.20 -17.38
C GLY A 87 0.49 3.10 -17.61
N ALA A 88 0.93 2.90 -18.86
CA ALA A 88 2.04 1.99 -19.18
C ALA A 88 3.38 2.66 -18.80
N ASN A 89 3.78 2.50 -17.53
CA ASN A 89 4.81 3.32 -16.86
C ASN A 89 6.22 2.72 -16.83
N MET A 90 6.42 1.57 -17.44
CA MET A 90 7.77 1.02 -17.67
C MET A 90 8.38 1.60 -18.94
N ALA A 91 9.69 1.51 -19.11
CA ALA A 91 10.39 1.94 -20.34
C ALA A 91 9.74 1.38 -21.62
N TYR A 92 9.13 0.21 -21.54
CA TYR A 92 8.38 -0.40 -22.65
C TYR A 92 7.16 0.43 -23.07
N GLY A 93 6.44 1.01 -22.11
CA GLY A 93 5.30 1.86 -22.36
C GLY A 93 5.71 3.20 -22.97
N VAL A 94 6.74 3.83 -22.44
CA VAL A 94 7.31 5.08 -23.00
C VAL A 94 7.80 4.85 -24.42
N ALA A 95 8.55 3.77 -24.69
CA ALA A 95 9.00 3.43 -26.04
C ALA A 95 7.82 3.18 -27.00
N ALA A 96 6.81 2.42 -26.56
CA ALA A 96 5.61 2.14 -27.37
C ALA A 96 4.85 3.43 -27.73
N THR A 97 4.72 4.34 -26.77
CA THR A 97 4.10 5.66 -26.98
C THR A 97 4.86 6.47 -28.02
N LEU A 98 6.16 6.69 -27.82
CA LEU A 98 6.99 7.47 -28.74
C LEU A 98 7.03 6.89 -30.15
N LEU A 99 7.03 5.57 -30.31
CA LEU A 99 6.99 4.90 -31.62
C LEU A 99 5.67 5.09 -32.34
N GLN A 100 4.55 5.29 -31.64
CA GLN A 100 3.21 5.47 -32.19
C GLN A 100 2.82 6.95 -32.33
N THR A 101 3.59 7.87 -31.73
CA THR A 101 3.29 9.30 -31.73
C THR A 101 3.90 9.98 -32.96
N GLU A 102 3.13 10.86 -33.62
CA GLU A 102 3.63 11.83 -34.56
C GLU A 102 4.46 12.92 -33.86
N PRO A 103 5.23 13.78 -34.55
CA PRO A 103 5.92 14.88 -33.91
C PRO A 103 4.99 15.71 -33.03
N ALA A 104 5.44 16.02 -31.82
CA ALA A 104 4.67 16.73 -30.81
C ALA A 104 5.52 17.83 -30.14
N ASP A 105 4.86 18.82 -29.57
CA ASP A 105 5.53 19.90 -28.84
C ASP A 105 6.06 19.41 -27.53
N TRP A 106 5.24 18.68 -26.76
CA TRP A 106 5.58 18.18 -25.43
C TRP A 106 5.46 16.66 -25.31
N GLY A 107 6.35 16.07 -24.49
CA GLY A 107 6.22 14.69 -24.02
C GLY A 107 5.78 14.68 -22.55
N VAL A 108 4.70 13.95 -22.21
CA VAL A 108 4.26 13.78 -20.81
C VAL A 108 4.17 12.30 -20.51
N PHE A 109 5.06 11.82 -19.63
CA PHE A 109 5.22 10.40 -19.41
C PHE A 109 5.05 10.01 -17.93
N GLU A 110 4.21 9.03 -17.66
CA GLU A 110 4.19 8.33 -16.40
C GLU A 110 5.37 7.37 -16.31
N SER A 111 6.08 7.35 -15.20
CA SER A 111 7.17 6.41 -14.90
C SER A 111 6.92 5.64 -13.59
N ASP A 112 7.20 4.34 -13.63
CA ASP A 112 7.39 3.54 -12.43
C ASP A 112 8.69 3.96 -11.76
N GLU A 113 8.72 3.98 -10.43
CA GLU A 113 9.82 4.49 -9.62
C GLU A 113 11.14 3.74 -9.89
N LEU A 114 11.09 2.41 -9.97
CA LEU A 114 12.28 1.58 -10.23
C LEU A 114 12.78 1.65 -11.69
N TRP A 115 11.93 2.13 -12.61
CA TRP A 115 12.29 2.31 -14.02
C TRP A 115 12.82 3.71 -14.32
N LEU A 116 12.69 4.65 -13.39
CA LEU A 116 13.07 6.04 -13.60
C LEU A 116 14.54 6.20 -14.00
N ALA A 117 15.46 5.47 -13.34
CA ALA A 117 16.88 5.48 -13.67
C ALA A 117 17.21 5.02 -15.11
N ARG A 118 16.29 4.31 -15.78
CA ARG A 118 16.43 3.88 -17.18
C ARG A 118 15.74 4.83 -18.16
N ILE A 119 14.71 5.53 -17.68
CA ILE A 119 13.88 6.42 -18.53
C ILE A 119 14.49 7.80 -18.60
N LEU A 120 14.84 8.44 -17.48
CA LEU A 120 15.31 9.83 -17.44
C LEU A 120 16.53 10.09 -18.31
N PRO A 121 17.59 9.25 -18.32
CA PRO A 121 18.77 9.51 -19.18
C PRO A 121 18.45 9.56 -20.67
N GLN A 122 17.38 8.86 -21.09
CA GLN A 122 16.95 8.79 -22.48
C GLN A 122 15.94 9.89 -22.83
N VAL A 123 15.02 10.22 -21.91
CA VAL A 123 13.96 11.22 -22.10
C VAL A 123 14.50 12.64 -21.92
N LYS A 124 15.48 12.84 -21.01
CA LYS A 124 16.04 14.15 -20.64
C LYS A 124 14.93 15.14 -20.28
N ALA A 125 14.14 14.78 -19.29
CA ALA A 125 12.96 15.53 -18.88
C ALA A 125 13.30 16.97 -18.47
N THR A 126 12.48 17.93 -18.90
CA THR A 126 12.52 19.32 -18.43
C THR A 126 12.08 19.39 -16.97
N TYR A 127 10.99 18.68 -16.66
CA TYR A 127 10.44 18.57 -15.31
C TYR A 127 10.26 17.10 -14.91
N VAL A 128 10.59 16.79 -13.67
CA VAL A 128 10.22 15.55 -12.99
C VAL A 128 9.26 15.90 -11.87
N VAL A 129 8.04 15.33 -11.88
CA VAL A 129 7.00 15.59 -10.89
C VAL A 129 6.91 14.40 -9.94
N LEU A 130 7.37 14.54 -8.70
CA LEU A 130 7.37 13.53 -7.66
C LEU A 130 6.21 13.78 -6.70
N LEU A 131 5.21 12.87 -6.75
CA LEU A 131 3.93 13.07 -6.07
C LEU A 131 3.94 12.63 -4.61
N ASN A 132 4.32 11.39 -4.35
CA ASN A 132 4.32 10.78 -3.02
C ASN A 132 4.99 9.41 -3.08
N LEU A 133 5.43 8.91 -1.92
CA LEU A 133 5.98 7.58 -1.77
C LEU A 133 5.29 6.86 -0.60
N PHE A 134 4.49 5.84 -0.91
CA PHE A 134 3.82 4.97 0.05
C PHE A 134 4.28 3.54 -0.12
N ARG A 135 4.03 2.69 0.87
CA ARG A 135 4.21 1.25 0.72
C ARG A 135 3.31 0.71 -0.40
N ASP A 136 3.90 0.12 -1.41
CA ASP A 136 3.21 -0.47 -2.55
C ASP A 136 4.05 -1.62 -3.10
N GLN A 137 3.45 -2.79 -3.25
CA GLN A 137 4.10 -3.99 -3.82
C GLN A 137 5.52 -4.24 -3.23
N LEU A 138 5.62 -4.32 -1.90
CA LEU A 138 6.89 -4.54 -1.20
C LEU A 138 7.57 -5.86 -1.58
N ASP A 139 6.81 -6.84 -2.07
CA ASP A 139 7.31 -8.08 -2.66
C ASP A 139 8.17 -7.83 -3.90
N ARG A 140 7.86 -6.79 -4.69
CA ARG A 140 8.61 -6.38 -5.89
C ARG A 140 9.66 -5.32 -5.58
N CYS A 141 9.33 -4.35 -4.76
CA CYS A 141 10.20 -3.20 -4.48
C CYS A 141 11.18 -3.48 -3.34
N GLY A 142 10.85 -4.38 -2.42
CA GLY A 142 11.62 -4.63 -1.19
C GLY A 142 11.33 -3.55 -0.16
N GLU A 143 12.27 -2.65 0.07
CA GLU A 143 12.14 -1.56 1.01
C GLU A 143 12.01 -0.21 0.30
N ILE A 144 11.43 0.76 1.00
CA ILE A 144 11.18 2.11 0.46
C ILE A 144 12.48 2.85 0.12
N ASP A 145 13.57 2.54 0.85
CA ASP A 145 14.92 3.07 0.60
C ASP A 145 15.40 2.77 -0.82
N ARG A 146 15.13 1.55 -1.32
CA ARG A 146 15.47 1.16 -2.68
C ARG A 146 14.71 1.96 -3.74
N VAL A 147 13.47 2.29 -3.45
CA VAL A 147 12.65 3.15 -4.33
C VAL A 147 13.24 4.56 -4.37
N GLN A 148 13.63 5.10 -3.22
CA GLN A 148 14.29 6.40 -3.13
C GLN A 148 15.62 6.41 -3.90
N ASP A 149 16.47 5.40 -3.71
CA ASP A 149 17.77 5.27 -4.39
C ASP A 149 17.59 5.20 -5.92
N ALA A 150 16.56 4.50 -6.40
CA ALA A 150 16.26 4.44 -7.83
C ALA A 150 15.84 5.81 -8.40
N ILE A 151 15.06 6.59 -7.65
CA ILE A 151 14.65 7.95 -8.05
C ILE A 151 15.85 8.89 -8.02
N ILE A 152 16.67 8.87 -6.96
CA ILE A 152 17.89 9.66 -6.83
C ILE A 152 18.83 9.35 -8.00
N SER A 153 19.12 8.06 -8.25
CA SER A 153 19.95 7.65 -9.38
C SER A 153 19.41 8.13 -10.72
N GLY A 154 18.09 8.11 -10.92
CA GLY A 154 17.48 8.67 -12.13
C GLY A 154 17.74 10.17 -12.30
N LEU A 155 17.57 10.94 -11.24
CA LEU A 155 17.77 12.39 -11.20
C LEU A 155 19.26 12.77 -11.39
N GLU A 156 20.19 12.06 -10.77
CA GLU A 156 21.64 12.24 -10.96
C GLU A 156 22.06 12.09 -12.43
N HIS A 157 21.39 11.20 -13.17
CA HIS A 157 21.64 11.02 -14.61
C HIS A 157 20.84 12.00 -15.52
N SER A 158 20.08 12.92 -14.92
CA SER A 158 19.35 13.99 -15.59
C SER A 158 19.46 15.32 -14.85
N PRO A 159 20.66 15.87 -14.67
CA PRO A 159 20.93 17.04 -13.81
C PRO A 159 20.26 18.32 -14.28
N GLU A 160 19.91 18.40 -15.57
CA GLU A 160 19.17 19.56 -16.13
C GLU A 160 17.70 19.60 -15.72
N SER A 161 17.13 18.46 -15.29
CA SER A 161 15.72 18.40 -14.92
C SER A 161 15.45 19.21 -13.66
N THR A 162 14.34 19.94 -13.64
CA THR A 162 13.80 20.52 -12.42
C THR A 162 12.89 19.52 -11.71
N LEU A 163 13.16 19.23 -10.44
CA LEU A 163 12.34 18.37 -9.62
C LEU A 163 11.22 19.17 -8.95
N ILE A 164 9.97 18.93 -9.36
CA ILE A 164 8.76 19.43 -8.69
C ILE A 164 8.32 18.33 -7.73
N TYR A 165 8.31 18.58 -6.41
CA TYR A 165 8.07 17.53 -5.44
C TYR A 165 7.11 17.95 -4.33
N ASN A 166 6.39 16.96 -3.81
CA ASN A 166 5.52 17.12 -2.66
C ASN A 166 6.37 17.21 -1.37
N ALA A 167 6.47 18.40 -0.81
CA ALA A 167 7.24 18.64 0.40
C ALA A 167 6.55 18.19 1.69
N ASP A 168 5.24 17.93 1.64
CA ASP A 168 4.48 17.36 2.77
C ASP A 168 4.81 15.87 2.97
N ASP A 169 5.44 15.22 1.98
CA ASP A 169 5.94 13.85 2.11
C ASP A 169 7.43 13.85 2.51
N PRO A 170 7.79 13.41 3.73
CA PRO A 170 9.18 13.36 4.17
C PRO A 170 10.08 12.48 3.29
N LEU A 171 9.50 11.45 2.63
CA LEU A 171 10.24 10.58 1.72
C LEU A 171 10.57 11.27 0.39
N CYS A 172 9.71 12.17 -0.07
CA CYS A 172 9.98 13.01 -1.24
C CYS A 172 10.96 14.15 -0.91
N ALA A 173 10.81 14.74 0.27
CA ALA A 173 11.68 15.85 0.72
C ALA A 173 13.13 15.42 0.90
N ILE A 174 13.40 14.22 1.42
CA ILE A 174 14.78 13.71 1.55
C ILE A 174 15.42 13.40 0.19
N ILE A 175 14.65 13.03 -0.83
CA ILE A 175 15.15 12.89 -2.20
C ILE A 175 15.58 14.24 -2.72
N ALA A 176 14.72 15.26 -2.57
CA ALA A 176 15.05 16.64 -3.01
C ALA A 176 16.29 17.21 -2.32
N GLU A 177 16.58 16.80 -1.08
CA GLU A 177 17.81 17.20 -0.36
C GLU A 177 19.06 16.51 -0.90
N LYS A 178 18.93 15.25 -1.37
CA LYS A 178 20.07 14.44 -1.82
C LYS A 178 20.51 14.70 -3.26
N VAL A 179 19.70 15.37 -4.07
CA VAL A 179 19.98 15.62 -5.49
C VAL A 179 20.45 17.05 -5.74
N GLU A 180 21.27 17.26 -6.77
CA GLU A 180 21.76 18.59 -7.18
C GLU A 180 20.83 19.31 -8.16
N ASN A 181 19.75 18.68 -8.57
CA ASN A 181 18.73 19.24 -9.47
C ASN A 181 18.11 20.51 -8.87
N LYS A 182 17.68 21.44 -9.72
CA LYS A 182 16.79 22.51 -9.28
C LYS A 182 15.52 21.89 -8.71
N THR A 183 15.05 22.41 -7.57
CA THR A 183 13.86 21.88 -6.90
C THR A 183 12.77 22.93 -6.79
N LEU A 184 11.51 22.48 -6.78
CA LEU A 184 10.32 23.27 -6.56
C LEU A 184 9.39 22.50 -5.62
N ALA A 185 9.23 23.01 -4.40
CA ALA A 185 8.48 22.38 -3.33
C ALA A 185 7.01 22.78 -3.37
N PHE A 186 6.09 21.80 -3.48
CA PHE A 186 4.66 22.06 -3.31
C PHE A 186 4.09 21.32 -2.09
N GLY A 187 2.97 21.81 -1.56
CA GLY A 187 2.27 21.19 -0.43
C GLY A 187 1.06 21.99 0.04
N VAL A 188 0.42 21.55 1.12
CA VAL A 188 -0.72 22.22 1.76
C VAL A 188 -0.24 22.94 3.01
N SER A 189 -0.49 24.23 3.13
CA SER A 189 0.06 25.06 4.21
C SER A 189 -0.82 25.14 5.48
N GLU A 190 -1.91 24.38 5.53
CA GLU A 190 -2.83 24.33 6.66
C GLU A 190 -3.27 22.90 6.96
N ASP A 191 -3.79 22.67 8.17
CA ASP A 191 -4.44 21.41 8.53
C ASP A 191 -5.82 21.33 7.87
N MET A 192 -6.06 20.33 7.04
CA MET A 192 -7.36 20.04 6.44
C MET A 192 -8.31 19.32 7.42
N HIS A 193 -7.87 19.05 8.65
CA HIS A 193 -8.64 18.38 9.71
C HIS A 193 -9.22 17.01 9.28
N LEU A 194 -8.42 16.24 8.54
CA LEU A 194 -8.83 14.92 8.07
C LEU A 194 -8.65 13.87 9.17
N ALA A 195 -9.56 12.90 9.18
CA ALA A 195 -9.41 11.73 10.06
C ALA A 195 -8.08 11.00 9.78
N GLN A 196 -7.32 10.72 10.85
CA GLN A 196 -6.03 10.07 10.75
C GLN A 196 -6.17 8.62 10.32
N ASN A 197 -5.24 8.14 9.52
CA ASN A 197 -5.14 6.72 9.17
C ASN A 197 -4.46 5.95 10.31
N THR A 198 -4.83 4.68 10.47
CA THR A 198 -4.26 3.81 11.50
C THR A 198 -2.77 3.52 11.26
N VAL A 199 -2.33 3.51 10.00
CA VAL A 199 -0.94 3.22 9.60
C VAL A 199 -0.36 4.38 8.81
N ALA A 200 0.86 4.79 9.16
CA ALA A 200 1.68 5.75 8.42
C ALA A 200 2.98 5.07 7.97
N ASP A 201 3.41 5.35 6.73
CA ASP A 201 4.55 4.67 6.11
C ASP A 201 5.91 5.28 6.43
N ALA A 202 5.95 6.54 6.87
CA ALA A 202 7.18 7.24 7.25
C ALA A 202 7.00 7.93 8.60
N GLN A 203 7.41 7.25 9.66
CA GLN A 203 7.42 7.81 11.01
C GLN A 203 8.84 8.14 11.46
N MET A 204 9.84 7.55 10.82
CA MET A 204 11.25 7.69 11.17
C MET A 204 11.97 8.59 10.17
N CYS A 205 12.83 9.47 10.69
CA CYS A 205 13.67 10.37 9.90
C CYS A 205 14.74 9.60 9.12
N GLN A 206 14.70 9.72 7.80
CA GLN A 206 15.65 9.06 6.90
C GLN A 206 17.09 9.60 7.02
N ARG A 207 17.29 10.75 7.70
CA ARG A 207 18.62 11.36 7.90
C ARG A 207 19.34 10.80 9.14
N CYS A 208 18.62 10.57 10.24
CA CYS A 208 19.25 10.21 11.52
C CYS A 208 18.55 9.08 12.27
N SER A 209 17.55 8.46 11.69
CA SER A 209 16.73 7.39 12.31
C SER A 209 15.98 7.80 13.59
N GLY A 210 15.87 9.10 13.90
CA GLY A 210 14.99 9.59 14.98
C GLY A 210 13.53 9.62 14.51
N MET A 211 12.57 9.64 15.45
CA MET A 211 11.16 9.75 15.13
C MET A 211 10.79 11.16 14.66
N PHE A 212 9.85 11.26 13.72
CA PHE A 212 9.26 12.53 13.34
C PHE A 212 8.20 12.97 14.35
N THR A 213 8.21 14.26 14.68
CA THR A 213 7.09 14.96 15.31
C THR A 213 6.29 15.67 14.24
N TYR A 214 4.97 15.52 14.27
CA TYR A 214 4.06 16.15 13.32
C TYR A 214 3.24 17.23 14.02
N ASP A 215 3.23 18.44 13.46
CA ASP A 215 2.29 19.48 13.89
C ASP A 215 0.86 19.09 13.48
N TYR A 216 0.71 18.57 12.25
CA TYR A 216 -0.49 17.93 11.75
C TYR A 216 -0.17 16.97 10.60
N ARG A 217 -1.01 15.95 10.41
CA ARG A 217 -0.98 15.06 9.25
C ARG A 217 -2.27 15.16 8.46
N GLN A 218 -2.17 15.16 7.15
CA GLN A 218 -3.34 15.15 6.27
C GLN A 218 -3.86 13.71 6.10
N TYR A 219 -3.06 12.86 5.50
CA TYR A 219 -3.30 11.41 5.41
C TYR A 219 -1.97 10.67 5.18
N GLY A 220 -1.89 9.43 5.66
CA GLY A 220 -0.61 8.69 5.67
C GLY A 220 0.46 9.46 6.44
N GLN A 221 1.59 9.73 5.79
CA GLN A 221 2.69 10.54 6.33
C GLN A 221 2.72 11.99 5.83
N LEU A 222 1.76 12.40 5.00
CA LEU A 222 1.75 13.76 4.45
C LEU A 222 1.34 14.77 5.51
N GLY A 223 2.11 15.86 5.65
CA GLY A 223 1.80 16.93 6.59
C GLY A 223 2.98 17.83 6.93
N THR A 224 2.89 18.50 8.06
CA THR A 224 3.98 19.31 8.60
C THR A 224 4.72 18.53 9.67
N TYR A 225 5.96 18.21 9.39
CA TYR A 225 6.82 17.36 10.23
C TYR A 225 8.16 18.01 10.52
N HIS A 226 8.77 17.57 11.62
CA HIS A 226 10.16 17.88 11.95
C HIS A 226 10.78 16.74 12.78
N CYS A 227 12.10 16.62 12.70
CA CYS A 227 12.88 15.70 13.51
C CYS A 227 13.66 16.48 14.58
N GLU A 228 13.36 16.25 15.83
CA GLU A 228 14.02 16.92 16.95
C GLU A 228 15.51 16.58 17.06
N ASN A 229 15.92 15.38 16.60
CA ASN A 229 17.30 14.92 16.70
C ASN A 229 18.27 15.64 15.74
N CYS A 230 17.85 15.87 14.47
CA CYS A 230 18.76 16.41 13.45
C CYS A 230 18.26 17.69 12.79
N GLY A 231 17.08 18.17 13.17
CA GLY A 231 16.49 19.39 12.62
C GLY A 231 15.95 19.24 11.19
N PHE A 232 15.91 18.02 10.60
CA PHE A 232 15.26 17.81 9.32
C PHE A 232 13.77 18.08 9.47
N ALA A 233 13.22 18.94 8.63
CA ALA A 233 11.82 19.36 8.72
C ALA A 233 11.24 19.55 7.33
N ARG A 234 9.92 19.66 7.24
CA ARG A 234 9.23 20.02 6.00
C ARG A 234 9.87 21.27 5.40
N PRO A 235 10.35 21.22 4.16
CA PRO A 235 10.91 22.40 3.50
C PRO A 235 9.88 23.53 3.36
N LYS A 236 10.38 24.75 3.21
CA LYS A 236 9.52 25.89 2.86
C LYS A 236 8.86 25.61 1.50
N LEU A 237 7.54 25.79 1.44
CA LEU A 237 6.78 25.60 0.23
C LEU A 237 6.99 26.77 -0.74
N ASP A 238 7.33 26.46 -1.98
CA ASP A 238 7.35 27.41 -3.10
C ASP A 238 5.95 27.66 -3.62
N VAL A 239 5.17 26.58 -3.76
CA VAL A 239 3.77 26.61 -4.17
C VAL A 239 2.93 25.91 -3.12
N HIS A 240 1.89 26.57 -2.63
CA HIS A 240 1.06 25.95 -1.60
C HIS A 240 -0.43 26.19 -1.78
N ALA A 241 -1.22 25.15 -1.44
CA ALA A 241 -2.66 25.23 -1.29
C ALA A 241 -3.02 25.69 0.13
N HIS A 242 -4.07 26.49 0.25
CA HIS A 242 -4.66 26.95 1.50
C HIS A 242 -6.14 27.28 1.32
N ASN A 243 -6.85 27.49 2.44
CA ASN A 243 -8.31 27.69 2.46
C ASN A 243 -9.06 26.54 1.77
N VAL A 244 -8.64 25.30 2.12
CA VAL A 244 -9.21 24.07 1.53
C VAL A 244 -10.58 23.81 2.12
N THR A 245 -11.58 23.63 1.27
CA THR A 245 -12.95 23.29 1.67
C THR A 245 -13.47 22.11 0.87
N PHE A 246 -14.31 21.27 1.51
CA PHE A 246 -14.91 20.05 0.96
C PHE A 246 -16.44 20.14 0.95
N ASP A 247 -17.00 21.27 0.54
CA ASP A 247 -18.46 21.50 0.49
C ASP A 247 -18.91 21.51 -0.98
N GLY A 248 -19.54 20.42 -1.41
CA GLY A 248 -20.00 20.28 -2.78
C GLY A 248 -18.88 20.10 -3.82
N GLY A 249 -17.81 19.45 -3.45
CA GLY A 249 -16.57 19.34 -4.18
C GLY A 249 -15.38 19.90 -3.39
N ILE A 250 -14.27 20.15 -4.05
CA ILE A 250 -13.07 20.71 -3.42
C ILE A 250 -12.84 22.12 -3.94
N THR A 251 -12.66 23.09 -3.03
CA THR A 251 -12.21 24.44 -3.39
C THR A 251 -11.02 24.83 -2.52
N TYR A 252 -9.99 25.39 -3.12
CA TYR A 252 -8.82 25.90 -2.39
C TYR A 252 -8.14 27.03 -3.15
N ALA A 253 -7.40 27.86 -2.41
CA ALA A 253 -6.55 28.89 -2.98
C ALA A 253 -5.11 28.34 -3.17
N ILE A 254 -4.41 28.85 -4.19
CA ILE A 254 -2.99 28.55 -4.45
C ILE A 254 -2.21 29.85 -4.35
N THR A 255 -1.04 29.77 -3.74
CA THR A 255 -0.05 30.84 -3.76
C THR A 255 1.28 30.28 -4.25
N ASP A 256 1.84 30.84 -5.34
CA ASP A 256 3.24 30.67 -5.75
C ASP A 256 4.05 31.81 -5.13
N THR A 257 4.98 31.49 -4.23
CA THR A 257 5.80 32.46 -3.50
C THR A 257 6.99 32.96 -4.30
N ILE A 258 7.33 32.31 -5.42
CA ILE A 258 8.48 32.67 -6.28
C ILE A 258 8.12 33.84 -7.16
N ASP A 259 7.00 33.77 -7.87
CA ASP A 259 6.53 34.82 -8.79
C ASP A 259 5.35 35.63 -8.25
N SER A 260 4.92 35.35 -7.01
CA SER A 260 3.83 36.05 -6.31
C SER A 260 2.46 35.89 -6.99
N THR A 261 2.25 34.78 -7.72
CA THR A 261 0.99 34.47 -8.37
C THR A 261 0.01 33.84 -7.40
N GLN A 262 -1.29 34.18 -7.53
CA GLN A 262 -2.39 33.57 -6.80
C GLN A 262 -3.42 33.00 -7.78
N ALA A 263 -3.99 31.85 -7.42
CA ALA A 263 -5.05 31.20 -8.17
C ALA A 263 -6.07 30.58 -7.21
N THR A 264 -7.23 30.21 -7.74
CA THR A 264 -8.24 29.43 -7.02
C THR A 264 -8.57 28.19 -7.84
N MET A 265 -8.60 27.04 -7.19
CA MET A 265 -8.98 25.77 -7.81
C MET A 265 -10.34 25.31 -7.29
N ARG A 266 -11.14 24.76 -8.20
CA ARG A 266 -12.44 24.13 -7.90
C ARG A 266 -12.55 22.82 -8.65
N LEU A 267 -12.95 21.77 -7.93
CA LEU A 267 -13.06 20.40 -8.40
C LEU A 267 -14.43 19.84 -8.05
N ALA A 268 -15.05 19.15 -8.98
CA ALA A 268 -16.29 18.39 -8.70
C ALA A 268 -16.01 17.07 -7.96
N GLN A 269 -14.77 16.54 -8.09
CA GLN A 269 -14.36 15.28 -7.44
C GLN A 269 -14.19 15.49 -5.94
N SER A 270 -14.48 14.43 -5.19
CA SER A 270 -14.23 14.33 -3.75
C SER A 270 -12.96 13.50 -3.50
N GLY A 271 -12.25 13.82 -2.43
CA GLY A 271 -11.08 13.08 -1.98
C GLY A 271 -9.88 13.99 -1.76
N PRO A 272 -9.34 14.04 -0.53
CA PRO A 272 -8.26 14.96 -0.15
C PRO A 272 -6.99 14.85 -1.02
N TYR A 273 -6.71 13.66 -1.54
CA TYR A 273 -5.56 13.43 -2.43
C TYR A 273 -5.65 14.20 -3.75
N MET A 274 -6.87 14.61 -4.17
CA MET A 274 -7.05 15.43 -5.37
C MET A 274 -6.48 16.84 -5.19
N VAL A 275 -6.44 17.37 -3.97
CA VAL A 275 -5.77 18.66 -3.69
C VAL A 275 -4.30 18.58 -4.10
N TYR A 276 -3.59 17.52 -3.67
CA TYR A 276 -2.18 17.32 -4.02
C TYR A 276 -1.97 17.05 -5.51
N ASN A 277 -2.82 16.21 -6.11
CA ASN A 277 -2.73 15.91 -7.54
C ASN A 277 -2.89 17.16 -8.40
N THR A 278 -3.92 17.95 -8.13
CA THR A 278 -4.22 19.15 -8.92
C THR A 278 -3.28 20.31 -8.59
N LEU A 279 -2.75 20.39 -7.38
CA LEU A 279 -1.68 21.33 -7.04
C LEU A 279 -0.39 21.01 -7.80
N ALA A 280 -0.04 19.72 -7.94
CA ALA A 280 1.11 19.29 -8.76
C ALA A 280 0.91 19.64 -10.25
N VAL A 281 -0.33 19.43 -10.78
CA VAL A 281 -0.69 19.82 -12.16
C VAL A 281 -0.56 21.32 -12.34
N TRP A 282 -1.15 22.12 -11.44
CA TRP A 282 -1.07 23.57 -11.51
C TRP A 282 0.37 24.05 -11.45
N THR A 283 1.16 23.53 -10.50
CA THR A 283 2.57 23.89 -10.34
C THR A 283 3.37 23.64 -11.63
N CYS A 284 3.18 22.47 -12.24
CA CYS A 284 3.86 22.12 -13.48
C CYS A 284 3.40 22.99 -14.65
N ALA A 285 2.08 23.12 -14.87
CA ALA A 285 1.51 23.87 -15.98
C ALA A 285 1.82 25.39 -15.91
N HIS A 286 1.82 25.95 -14.70
CA HIS A 286 2.17 27.35 -14.48
C HIS A 286 3.64 27.63 -14.87
N LYS A 287 4.56 26.66 -14.70
CA LYS A 287 5.96 26.79 -15.17
C LYS A 287 6.12 26.60 -16.67
N LEU A 288 5.05 26.25 -17.39
CA LEU A 288 4.97 26.24 -18.84
C LEU A 288 4.31 27.52 -19.39
N ASP A 289 4.13 28.54 -18.56
CA ASP A 289 3.45 29.80 -18.89
C ASP A 289 1.99 29.63 -19.36
N ILE A 290 1.30 28.55 -18.91
CA ILE A 290 -0.12 28.33 -19.17
C ILE A 290 -0.93 29.16 -18.17
N ASP A 291 -1.92 29.89 -18.64
CA ASP A 291 -2.72 30.77 -17.80
C ASP A 291 -3.65 30.02 -16.85
N ASN A 292 -3.98 30.67 -15.73
CA ASN A 292 -4.77 30.07 -14.66
C ASN A 292 -6.19 29.69 -15.08
N GLU A 293 -6.78 30.37 -16.06
CA GLU A 293 -8.15 30.09 -16.55
C GLU A 293 -8.14 28.76 -17.31
N THR A 294 -7.20 28.58 -18.23
CA THR A 294 -7.00 27.33 -18.99
C THR A 294 -6.75 26.15 -18.05
N ILE A 295 -5.88 26.31 -17.04
CA ILE A 295 -5.59 25.25 -16.05
C ILE A 295 -6.87 24.92 -15.27
N GLN A 296 -7.58 25.93 -14.74
CA GLN A 296 -8.80 25.73 -13.94
C GLN A 296 -9.91 25.04 -14.75
N GLU A 297 -10.14 25.48 -15.99
CA GLU A 297 -11.15 24.87 -16.86
C GLU A 297 -10.86 23.40 -17.12
N CYS A 298 -9.62 23.07 -17.49
CA CYS A 298 -9.20 21.68 -17.73
C CYS A 298 -9.33 20.81 -16.51
N VAL A 299 -8.84 21.28 -15.36
CA VAL A 299 -8.87 20.53 -14.12
C VAL A 299 -10.31 20.33 -13.62
N SER A 300 -11.18 21.34 -13.76
CA SER A 300 -12.60 21.22 -13.40
C SER A 300 -13.37 20.26 -14.29
N ALA A 301 -13.05 20.25 -15.58
CA ALA A 301 -13.69 19.39 -16.57
C ALA A 301 -13.09 17.97 -16.60
N PHE A 302 -12.02 17.72 -15.84
CA PHE A 302 -11.35 16.44 -15.88
C PHE A 302 -12.25 15.32 -15.37
N ASP A 303 -12.56 14.38 -16.26
CA ASP A 303 -13.29 13.17 -15.93
C ASP A 303 -12.29 12.00 -15.85
N PRO A 304 -12.03 11.46 -14.65
CA PRO A 304 -11.16 10.33 -14.49
C PRO A 304 -11.71 9.12 -15.23
N GLN A 305 -10.98 8.71 -16.26
CA GLN A 305 -11.32 7.56 -17.10
C GLN A 305 -10.61 6.29 -16.60
N ASN A 306 -10.93 5.16 -17.23
CA ASN A 306 -10.24 3.90 -17.02
C ASN A 306 -10.34 3.34 -15.59
N GLY A 307 -11.48 3.54 -14.93
CA GLY A 307 -11.75 2.99 -13.60
C GLY A 307 -11.06 3.73 -12.45
N ARG A 308 -10.76 5.01 -12.62
CA ARG A 308 -10.29 5.88 -11.54
C ARG A 308 -11.33 6.95 -11.25
N LEU A 309 -11.99 6.87 -10.09
CA LEU A 309 -13.17 7.69 -9.75
C LEU A 309 -14.18 7.75 -10.90
N GLN A 310 -14.35 6.65 -11.62
CA GLN A 310 -15.23 6.60 -12.77
C GLN A 310 -16.67 6.46 -12.31
N HIS A 311 -17.47 7.50 -12.60
CA HIS A 311 -18.91 7.50 -12.35
C HIS A 311 -19.64 6.87 -13.52
N LEU A 312 -20.52 5.94 -13.21
CA LEU A 312 -21.40 5.26 -14.17
C LEU A 312 -22.84 5.35 -13.66
N ALA A 313 -23.81 5.24 -14.56
CA ALA A 313 -25.18 5.01 -14.23
C ALA A 313 -25.62 3.66 -14.81
N ILE A 314 -26.35 2.86 -14.03
CA ILE A 314 -26.95 1.58 -14.48
C ILE A 314 -28.43 1.62 -14.10
N GLU A 315 -29.30 1.62 -15.11
CA GLU A 315 -30.75 1.82 -14.93
C GLU A 315 -31.07 3.05 -14.06
N GLY A 316 -30.36 4.15 -14.32
CA GLY A 316 -30.52 5.42 -13.61
C GLY A 316 -29.92 5.45 -12.20
N ARG A 317 -29.27 4.40 -11.72
CA ARG A 317 -28.64 4.34 -10.39
C ARG A 317 -27.15 4.66 -10.47
N PRO A 318 -26.63 5.50 -9.55
CA PRO A 318 -25.22 5.87 -9.55
C PRO A 318 -24.34 4.68 -9.12
N LEU A 319 -23.22 4.52 -9.81
CA LEU A 319 -22.16 3.60 -9.48
C LEU A 319 -20.80 4.31 -9.57
N LEU A 320 -19.99 4.16 -8.52
CA LEU A 320 -18.60 4.57 -8.52
C LEU A 320 -17.69 3.35 -8.71
N LEU A 321 -16.90 3.36 -9.78
CA LEU A 321 -15.81 2.40 -9.99
C LEU A 321 -14.47 3.08 -9.69
N ASN A 322 -13.66 2.47 -8.82
CA ASN A 322 -12.33 3.02 -8.52
C ASN A 322 -11.26 1.93 -8.36
N LEU A 323 -10.02 2.32 -8.68
CA LEU A 323 -8.80 1.54 -8.45
C LEU A 323 -8.30 1.77 -7.02
N ALA A 324 -7.95 0.68 -6.32
CA ALA A 324 -7.17 0.75 -5.09
C ALA A 324 -6.23 -0.46 -5.02
N LYS A 325 -4.93 -0.23 -4.81
CA LYS A 325 -3.89 -1.28 -4.87
C LYS A 325 -2.95 -1.31 -3.66
N ASN A 326 -3.15 -0.41 -2.71
CA ASN A 326 -2.37 -0.30 -1.48
C ASN A 326 -3.25 0.27 -0.36
N PRO A 327 -2.83 0.18 0.93
CA PRO A 327 -3.65 0.62 2.07
C PRO A 327 -4.07 2.08 1.96
N THR A 328 -3.16 2.98 1.61
CA THR A 328 -3.44 4.41 1.51
C THR A 328 -4.53 4.70 0.48
N GLY A 329 -4.40 4.16 -0.74
CA GLY A 329 -5.41 4.31 -1.79
C GLY A 329 -6.74 3.67 -1.41
N PHE A 330 -6.70 2.52 -0.72
CA PHE A 330 -7.90 1.80 -0.29
C PHE A 330 -8.65 2.59 0.79
N ASN A 331 -7.95 3.11 1.80
CA ASN A 331 -8.53 3.91 2.86
C ASN A 331 -9.18 5.21 2.34
N GLN A 332 -8.62 5.83 1.29
CA GLN A 332 -9.29 6.97 0.63
C GLN A 332 -10.63 6.57 0.00
N ASN A 333 -10.73 5.38 -0.59
CA ASN A 333 -11.99 4.85 -1.12
C ASN A 333 -12.99 4.54 0.00
N LEU A 334 -12.53 3.96 1.12
CA LEU A 334 -13.38 3.73 2.28
C LEU A 334 -13.97 5.03 2.81
N LYS A 335 -13.17 6.11 2.89
CA LYS A 335 -13.65 7.45 3.29
C LYS A 335 -14.70 8.01 2.33
N ILE A 336 -14.55 7.82 1.00
CA ILE A 336 -15.59 8.22 0.03
C ILE A 336 -16.89 7.44 0.27
N ILE A 337 -16.79 6.13 0.49
CA ILE A 337 -17.95 5.26 0.72
C ILE A 337 -18.63 5.60 2.04
N THR A 338 -17.87 5.86 3.11
CA THR A 338 -18.42 6.17 4.44
C THR A 338 -18.99 7.59 4.54
N ALA A 339 -18.48 8.52 3.73
CA ALA A 339 -19.04 9.87 3.64
C ALA A 339 -20.42 9.92 2.98
N ASP A 340 -20.80 8.91 2.19
CA ASP A 340 -22.15 8.78 1.66
C ASP A 340 -23.13 8.37 2.78
N PRO A 341 -24.12 9.20 3.14
CA PRO A 341 -25.10 8.85 4.16
C PRO A 341 -26.16 7.87 3.66
N GLY A 342 -26.20 7.58 2.36
CA GLY A 342 -27.19 6.73 1.73
C GLY A 342 -26.98 5.24 1.96
N LYS A 343 -27.98 4.45 1.54
CA LYS A 343 -27.89 2.99 1.49
C LYS A 343 -26.91 2.58 0.40
N LYS A 344 -26.11 1.53 0.64
CA LYS A 344 -25.05 1.19 -0.30
C LYS A 344 -24.80 -0.30 -0.49
N VAL A 345 -24.54 -0.68 -1.73
CA VAL A 345 -24.01 -1.98 -2.11
C VAL A 345 -22.56 -1.77 -2.55
N VAL A 346 -21.64 -2.46 -1.88
CA VAL A 346 -20.19 -2.29 -2.09
C VAL A 346 -19.60 -3.64 -2.49
N ALA A 347 -18.82 -3.66 -3.56
CA ALA A 347 -18.04 -4.84 -3.94
C ALA A 347 -16.55 -4.49 -4.01
N PHE A 348 -15.73 -5.32 -3.38
CA PHE A 348 -14.28 -5.24 -3.44
C PHE A 348 -13.73 -6.42 -4.23
N PHE A 349 -12.78 -6.16 -5.14
CA PHE A 349 -12.15 -7.18 -6.00
C PHE A 349 -10.65 -7.16 -5.82
N ILE A 350 -10.09 -8.22 -5.24
CA ILE A 350 -8.66 -8.37 -4.97
C ILE A 350 -8.11 -9.59 -5.71
N ASN A 351 -7.13 -9.35 -6.57
CA ASN A 351 -6.33 -10.36 -7.25
C ASN A 351 -4.89 -10.37 -6.68
N ASP A 352 -4.17 -11.46 -6.96
CA ASP A 352 -2.76 -11.66 -6.63
C ASP A 352 -1.94 -12.10 -7.85
N ASN A 353 -2.27 -11.53 -9.02
CA ASN A 353 -1.48 -11.78 -10.22
C ASN A 353 -0.13 -11.04 -10.13
N GLU A 354 0.83 -11.43 -10.98
CA GLU A 354 2.20 -10.86 -10.99
C GLU A 354 2.23 -9.32 -10.96
N ALA A 355 1.29 -8.66 -11.63
CA ALA A 355 1.21 -7.19 -11.66
C ALA A 355 0.54 -6.56 -10.43
N ASP A 356 -0.15 -7.33 -9.60
CA ASP A 356 -0.71 -6.87 -8.31
C ASP A 356 0.27 -7.04 -7.16
N GLY A 357 1.27 -7.93 -7.32
CA GLY A 357 2.04 -8.52 -6.26
C GLY A 357 1.34 -9.76 -5.66
N HIS A 358 2.14 -10.69 -5.14
CA HIS A 358 1.63 -11.92 -4.54
C HIS A 358 1.24 -11.73 -3.07
N ASP A 359 1.77 -10.68 -2.43
CA ASP A 359 1.40 -10.26 -1.10
C ASP A 359 0.10 -9.47 -1.10
N ILE A 360 -0.89 -9.98 -0.37
CA ILE A 360 -2.15 -9.28 -0.11
C ILE A 360 -2.33 -8.90 1.37
N SER A 361 -1.32 -9.07 2.18
CA SER A 361 -1.37 -8.77 3.62
C SER A 361 -1.77 -7.33 3.91
N TRP A 362 -1.47 -6.42 2.99
CA TRP A 362 -1.84 -5.01 3.06
C TRP A 362 -3.33 -4.73 3.25
N ILE A 363 -4.23 -5.69 2.91
CA ILE A 363 -5.67 -5.52 3.19
C ILE A 363 -5.96 -5.43 4.70
N TRP A 364 -5.06 -5.90 5.56
CA TRP A 364 -5.20 -5.82 7.02
C TRP A 364 -4.78 -4.46 7.59
N ASP A 365 -4.07 -3.67 6.80
CA ASP A 365 -3.74 -2.27 7.09
C ASP A 365 -4.83 -1.29 6.59
N CYS A 366 -5.89 -1.80 5.94
CA CYS A 366 -7.05 -1.02 5.53
C CYS A 366 -8.07 -0.90 6.68
N ASP A 367 -8.69 0.28 6.81
CA ASP A 367 -9.61 0.65 7.89
C ASP A 367 -11.07 0.21 7.59
N PHE A 368 -11.28 -1.07 7.25
CA PHE A 368 -12.63 -1.60 6.94
C PHE A 368 -13.61 -1.46 8.11
N GLU A 369 -13.13 -1.34 9.33
CA GLU A 369 -13.93 -1.13 10.52
C GLU A 369 -14.84 0.12 10.41
N GLU A 370 -14.41 1.12 9.61
CA GLU A 370 -15.24 2.31 9.33
C GLU A 370 -16.55 1.97 8.60
N LEU A 371 -16.55 0.91 7.77
CA LEU A 371 -17.76 0.45 7.09
C LEU A 371 -18.71 -0.32 8.01
N ALA A 372 -18.19 -1.00 9.03
CA ALA A 372 -19.02 -1.83 9.92
C ALA A 372 -20.10 -1.03 10.65
N SER A 373 -19.87 0.27 10.87
CA SER A 373 -20.82 1.19 11.52
C SER A 373 -21.87 1.76 10.59
N GLN A 374 -21.77 1.48 9.27
CA GLN A 374 -22.70 2.06 8.29
C GLN A 374 -24.05 1.35 8.30
N PRO A 375 -25.18 2.08 8.39
CA PRO A 375 -26.49 1.47 8.27
C PRO A 375 -26.76 1.05 6.83
N GLU A 376 -27.59 0.01 6.65
CA GLU A 376 -28.09 -0.43 5.34
C GLU A 376 -26.94 -0.64 4.31
N LEU A 377 -25.97 -1.47 4.69
CA LEU A 377 -24.78 -1.82 3.91
C LEU A 377 -24.83 -3.30 3.49
N VAL A 378 -24.62 -3.56 2.19
CA VAL A 378 -24.38 -4.90 1.66
C VAL A 378 -22.98 -4.95 1.05
N VAL A 379 -22.17 -5.93 1.48
CA VAL A 379 -20.78 -6.03 1.04
C VAL A 379 -20.52 -7.34 0.32
N TYR A 380 -19.78 -7.27 -0.78
CA TYR A 380 -19.33 -8.39 -1.58
C TYR A 380 -17.80 -8.45 -1.65
N ALA A 381 -17.28 -9.68 -1.65
CA ALA A 381 -15.87 -9.97 -1.87
C ALA A 381 -15.68 -10.78 -3.16
N GLY A 382 -14.89 -10.25 -4.09
CA GLY A 382 -14.60 -10.84 -5.40
C GLY A 382 -13.09 -10.88 -5.69
N GLY A 383 -12.76 -11.39 -6.87
CA GLY A 383 -11.36 -11.56 -7.31
C GLY A 383 -10.78 -12.93 -6.94
N THR A 384 -9.51 -13.14 -7.29
CA THR A 384 -8.80 -14.41 -7.03
C THR A 384 -8.56 -14.63 -5.53
N ARG A 385 -8.50 -13.56 -4.72
CA ARG A 385 -8.29 -13.62 -3.28
C ARG A 385 -9.55 -13.24 -2.48
N LYS A 386 -10.73 -13.54 -3.01
CA LYS A 386 -12.01 -13.24 -2.36
C LYS A 386 -12.18 -13.89 -0.99
N ASN A 387 -11.59 -15.06 -0.75
CA ASN A 387 -11.65 -15.73 0.54
C ASN A 387 -10.85 -14.99 1.62
N ASP A 388 -9.64 -14.53 1.29
CA ASP A 388 -8.82 -13.71 2.18
C ASP A 388 -9.50 -12.37 2.49
N LEU A 389 -10.12 -11.77 1.48
CA LEU A 389 -10.88 -10.52 1.65
C LEU A 389 -12.11 -10.73 2.53
N GLN A 390 -12.89 -11.81 2.33
CA GLN A 390 -14.03 -12.17 3.18
C GLN A 390 -13.59 -12.38 4.63
N LEU A 391 -12.45 -13.05 4.82
CA LEU A 391 -11.83 -13.23 6.14
C LEU A 391 -11.51 -11.88 6.80
N ARG A 392 -10.84 -10.97 6.09
CA ARG A 392 -10.53 -9.64 6.62
C ARG A 392 -11.80 -8.86 7.00
N LEU A 393 -12.82 -8.93 6.17
CA LEU A 393 -14.11 -8.27 6.41
C LEU A 393 -14.84 -8.86 7.62
N LYS A 394 -14.79 -10.19 7.82
CA LYS A 394 -15.33 -10.85 9.04
C LYS A 394 -14.69 -10.27 10.30
N TYR A 395 -13.36 -10.11 10.31
CA TYR A 395 -12.64 -9.53 11.46
C TYR A 395 -12.85 -8.01 11.61
N ALA A 396 -13.36 -7.33 10.58
CA ALA A 396 -13.85 -5.96 10.68
C ALA A 396 -15.31 -5.86 11.15
N GLY A 397 -15.98 -6.98 11.45
CA GLY A 397 -17.38 -7.01 11.84
C GLY A 397 -18.36 -6.97 10.66
N ILE A 398 -17.91 -7.22 9.43
CA ILE A 398 -18.69 -7.14 8.20
C ILE A 398 -18.97 -8.56 7.65
N GLN A 399 -20.24 -8.88 7.45
CA GLN A 399 -20.65 -10.11 6.77
C GLN A 399 -20.64 -9.90 5.25
N ALA A 400 -19.52 -10.25 4.60
CA ALA A 400 -19.39 -10.16 3.15
C ALA A 400 -19.81 -11.45 2.45
N ARG A 401 -20.46 -11.31 1.28
CA ARG A 401 -20.84 -12.43 0.40
C ARG A 401 -19.79 -12.60 -0.69
N LEU A 402 -19.46 -13.84 -1.04
CA LEU A 402 -18.54 -14.12 -2.14
C LEU A 402 -19.25 -13.99 -3.49
N ILE A 403 -18.60 -13.32 -4.44
CA ILE A 403 -19.07 -13.20 -5.82
C ILE A 403 -17.96 -13.57 -6.82
N ASN A 404 -18.36 -13.94 -8.03
CA ASN A 404 -17.46 -14.22 -9.14
C ASN A 404 -17.44 -13.10 -10.17
N SER A 405 -18.51 -12.29 -10.22
CA SER A 405 -18.68 -11.19 -11.15
C SER A 405 -19.24 -9.96 -10.43
N VAL A 406 -18.89 -8.78 -10.90
CA VAL A 406 -19.50 -7.53 -10.45
C VAL A 406 -21.00 -7.46 -10.80
N ASN A 407 -21.43 -8.22 -11.79
CA ASN A 407 -22.85 -8.32 -12.15
C ASN A 407 -23.72 -8.84 -11.00
N ASP A 408 -23.20 -9.76 -10.16
CA ASP A 408 -23.92 -10.25 -8.98
C ASP A 408 -24.24 -9.10 -7.99
N MET A 409 -23.32 -8.13 -7.84
CA MET A 409 -23.55 -6.92 -7.05
C MET A 409 -24.62 -6.02 -7.69
N VAL A 410 -24.49 -5.79 -9.01
CA VAL A 410 -25.42 -4.93 -9.76
C VAL A 410 -26.83 -5.50 -9.70
N ASP A 411 -27.01 -6.81 -9.94
CA ASP A 411 -28.31 -7.47 -9.89
C ASP A 411 -28.94 -7.33 -8.50
N THR A 412 -28.16 -7.55 -7.44
CA THR A 412 -28.63 -7.33 -6.07
C THR A 412 -29.07 -5.88 -5.85
N ALA A 413 -28.30 -4.92 -6.33
CA ALA A 413 -28.64 -3.50 -6.16
C ALA A 413 -29.91 -3.16 -6.93
N LEU A 414 -30.13 -3.72 -8.12
CA LEU A 414 -31.33 -3.48 -8.94
C LEU A 414 -32.60 -4.06 -8.32
N ASP A 415 -32.48 -5.16 -7.57
CA ASP A 415 -33.59 -5.75 -6.82
C ASP A 415 -33.98 -4.94 -5.57
N MET A 416 -33.14 -3.99 -5.15
CA MET A 416 -33.40 -3.09 -4.00
C MET A 416 -34.11 -1.81 -4.44
N PRO A 417 -34.67 -1.00 -3.51
CA PRO A 417 -35.20 0.33 -3.81
C PRO A 417 -34.18 1.23 -4.52
N ALA A 418 -34.66 2.18 -5.31
CA ALA A 418 -33.81 3.02 -6.18
C ALA A 418 -32.88 4.00 -5.42
N ASP A 419 -32.99 4.09 -4.11
CA ASP A 419 -32.15 4.93 -3.24
C ASP A 419 -30.83 4.25 -2.78
N TRP A 420 -30.51 3.07 -3.30
CA TRP A 420 -29.24 2.38 -3.04
C TRP A 420 -28.17 2.78 -4.05
N ASN A 421 -27.01 3.25 -3.52
CA ASN A 421 -25.83 3.60 -4.31
C ASN A 421 -24.90 2.38 -4.47
N MET A 422 -24.17 2.31 -5.57
CA MET A 422 -23.27 1.21 -5.88
C MET A 422 -21.81 1.67 -5.88
N TYR A 423 -20.94 0.83 -5.29
CA TYR A 423 -19.49 1.06 -5.25
C TYR A 423 -18.75 -0.21 -5.66
N ALA A 424 -17.86 -0.12 -6.62
CA ALA A 424 -16.98 -1.21 -7.03
C ALA A 424 -15.53 -0.75 -6.91
N ILE A 425 -14.77 -1.37 -6.01
CA ILE A 425 -13.35 -1.07 -5.80
C ILE A 425 -12.55 -2.29 -6.21
N ALA A 426 -11.60 -2.11 -7.10
CA ALA A 426 -10.82 -3.20 -7.66
C ALA A 426 -9.31 -2.88 -7.65
N ASN A 427 -8.47 -3.90 -7.43
CA ASN A 427 -7.04 -3.72 -7.59
C ASN A 427 -6.64 -3.81 -9.08
N TYR A 428 -5.37 -3.67 -9.36
CA TYR A 428 -4.86 -3.36 -10.70
C TYR A 428 -5.28 -4.38 -11.78
N THR A 429 -5.15 -5.70 -11.52
CA THR A 429 -5.51 -6.71 -12.53
C THR A 429 -6.98 -7.12 -12.48
N ALA A 430 -7.71 -6.84 -11.40
CA ALA A 430 -9.15 -7.07 -11.33
C ALA A 430 -9.94 -5.98 -12.09
N LEU A 431 -9.45 -4.75 -12.06
CA LEU A 431 -10.14 -3.58 -12.61
C LEU A 431 -10.57 -3.72 -14.09
N PRO A 432 -9.75 -4.22 -15.03
CA PRO A 432 -10.16 -4.31 -16.44
C PRO A 432 -11.39 -5.19 -16.64
N ALA A 433 -11.48 -6.32 -15.97
CA ALA A 433 -12.62 -7.23 -16.08
C ALA A 433 -13.88 -6.65 -15.41
N VAL A 434 -13.73 -6.06 -14.23
CA VAL A 434 -14.81 -5.38 -13.51
C VAL A 434 -15.36 -4.22 -14.36
N ARG A 435 -14.46 -3.38 -14.89
CA ARG A 435 -14.84 -2.25 -15.74
C ARG A 435 -15.56 -2.71 -17.01
N ALA A 436 -15.06 -3.73 -17.70
CA ALA A 436 -15.68 -4.23 -18.91
C ALA A 436 -17.12 -4.69 -18.65
N ALA A 437 -17.34 -5.47 -17.58
CA ALA A 437 -18.68 -5.96 -17.21
C ALA A 437 -19.63 -4.80 -16.83
N LEU A 438 -19.14 -3.78 -16.14
CA LEU A 438 -19.95 -2.61 -15.79
C LEU A 438 -20.28 -1.75 -17.02
N MET A 439 -19.33 -1.55 -17.93
CA MET A 439 -19.54 -0.78 -19.18
C MET A 439 -20.56 -1.44 -20.13
N GLU A 440 -20.68 -2.79 -20.11
CA GLU A 440 -21.71 -3.48 -20.87
C GLU A 440 -23.14 -3.20 -20.35
N ARG A 441 -23.27 -2.78 -19.09
CA ARG A 441 -24.55 -2.50 -18.42
C ARG A 441 -24.81 -1.01 -18.20
N ALA A 442 -23.80 -0.17 -18.41
CA ALA A 442 -23.90 1.28 -18.19
C ALA A 442 -24.86 1.92 -19.17
N ASP A 443 -25.66 2.87 -18.67
CA ASP A 443 -26.56 3.66 -19.48
C ASP A 443 -25.77 4.50 -20.51
N SER A 444 -26.31 4.62 -21.71
CA SER A 444 -25.72 5.49 -22.73
C SER A 444 -26.07 6.96 -22.41
N ALA A 445 -25.07 7.71 -21.96
CA ALA A 445 -25.05 9.16 -21.67
C ALA A 445 -25.85 9.65 -20.46
N GLU A 446 -25.16 10.17 -19.57
CA GLU A 446 -25.19 11.22 -18.57
C GLU A 446 -24.63 10.73 -17.23
N VAL A 447 -23.56 11.40 -16.80
CA VAL A 447 -22.88 11.11 -15.53
C VAL A 447 -23.82 11.53 -14.39
N ALA A 448 -24.35 10.56 -13.67
CA ALA A 448 -25.06 10.83 -12.43
C ALA A 448 -24.03 11.26 -11.38
N THR A 449 -24.09 12.52 -10.96
CA THR A 449 -23.31 13.00 -9.81
C THR A 449 -23.83 12.37 -8.51
N PRO A 450 -22.95 11.85 -7.62
CA PRO A 450 -23.37 11.34 -6.33
C PRO A 450 -24.03 12.46 -5.50
N ARG A 451 -25.02 12.11 -4.71
CA ARG A 451 -25.61 13.03 -3.74
C ARG A 451 -24.58 13.38 -2.67
N GLU A 452 -24.36 14.66 -2.50
CA GLU A 452 -23.41 15.24 -1.54
C GLU A 452 -23.85 14.97 -0.10
N GLY A 453 -22.95 14.43 0.69
CA GLY A 453 -23.05 14.34 2.13
C GLY A 453 -21.92 15.13 2.79
N LYS A 454 -22.25 15.90 3.83
CA LYS A 454 -21.24 16.58 4.65
C LYS A 454 -20.40 15.56 5.40
N LEU A 455 -19.08 15.69 5.33
CA LEU A 455 -18.17 14.98 6.21
C LEU A 455 -18.47 15.35 7.67
N SER A 456 -19.20 14.50 8.38
CA SER A 456 -19.36 14.66 9.83
C SER A 456 -18.37 13.78 10.54
N VAL A 457 -17.47 14.41 11.27
CA VAL A 457 -16.50 13.74 12.15
C VAL A 457 -17.22 13.36 13.42
N THR A 458 -17.58 12.10 13.59
CA THR A 458 -17.92 11.55 14.90
C THR A 458 -17.21 10.19 15.05
N PRO A 459 -16.34 10.01 16.04
CA PRO A 459 -15.76 8.70 16.30
C PRO A 459 -16.86 7.75 16.80
N ALA A 460 -17.18 6.72 16.06
CA ALA A 460 -18.05 5.65 16.53
C ALA A 460 -17.29 4.78 17.53
N VAL A 461 -17.54 5.00 18.81
CA VAL A 461 -17.18 4.05 19.86
C VAL A 461 -18.14 2.87 19.74
N MET A 462 -17.65 1.71 19.37
CA MET A 462 -18.39 0.45 19.42
C MET A 462 -18.65 0.07 20.86
N ALA A 463 -19.84 0.34 21.36
CA ALA A 463 -20.31 -0.17 22.64
C ALA A 463 -20.91 -1.57 22.41
N ASN A 464 -20.11 -2.61 22.56
CA ASN A 464 -20.62 -3.94 22.80
C ASN A 464 -20.90 -4.07 24.32
N THR A 465 -22.17 -3.96 24.70
CA THR A 465 -22.63 -4.27 26.05
C THR A 465 -22.74 -5.78 26.22
N ILE A 466 -21.64 -6.45 26.56
CA ILE A 466 -21.66 -7.76 27.20
C ILE A 466 -21.62 -7.52 28.70
N PRO A 467 -22.46 -8.18 29.51
CA PRO A 467 -22.39 -8.03 30.98
C PRO A 467 -21.00 -8.43 31.47
N PRO A 468 -20.41 -7.68 32.40
CA PRO A 468 -19.05 -7.94 32.87
C PRO A 468 -19.02 -9.29 33.59
N ILE A 469 -18.36 -10.26 32.99
CA ILE A 469 -17.81 -11.38 33.77
C ILE A 469 -16.72 -10.76 34.62
N GLN A 470 -16.78 -10.93 35.92
CA GLN A 470 -15.75 -10.49 36.88
C GLN A 470 -14.48 -11.32 36.72
N GLN A 471 -13.80 -11.20 35.59
CA GLN A 471 -12.49 -11.78 35.36
C GLN A 471 -11.55 -10.64 34.94
N GLU A 472 -10.34 -10.68 35.44
CA GLU A 472 -9.29 -9.77 34.97
C GLU A 472 -9.07 -9.97 33.45
N PRO A 473 -8.96 -8.90 32.65
CA PRO A 473 -8.79 -9.01 31.24
C PRO A 473 -7.47 -9.70 30.88
N LEU A 474 -7.48 -10.45 29.77
CA LEU A 474 -6.26 -10.95 29.15
C LEU A 474 -5.47 -9.76 28.59
N ARG A 475 -4.27 -9.51 29.13
CA ARG A 475 -3.41 -8.38 28.72
C ARG A 475 -2.52 -8.78 27.54
N ILE A 476 -2.79 -8.20 26.40
CA ILE A 476 -2.00 -8.40 25.17
C ILE A 476 -1.16 -7.14 24.97
N VAL A 477 0.16 -7.29 25.01
CA VAL A 477 1.11 -6.18 24.85
C VAL A 477 1.75 -6.25 23.48
N ARG A 478 1.62 -5.16 22.71
CA ARG A 478 2.30 -4.97 21.41
C ARG A 478 3.53 -4.11 21.60
N LEU A 479 4.69 -4.63 21.18
CA LEU A 479 5.94 -3.89 21.24
C LEU A 479 6.17 -3.12 19.94
N PHE A 480 6.45 -1.83 20.06
CA PHE A 480 6.87 -0.89 19.01
C PHE A 480 6.02 -0.95 17.72
N PRO A 481 4.68 -0.70 17.82
CA PRO A 481 3.80 -0.69 16.64
C PRO A 481 4.18 0.36 15.60
N ASP A 482 4.88 1.39 15.99
CA ASP A 482 5.42 2.48 15.18
C ASP A 482 6.67 2.06 14.37
N LEU A 483 7.39 1.01 14.78
CA LEU A 483 8.60 0.50 14.14
C LEU A 483 8.39 -0.90 13.53
N LEU A 484 7.65 -1.78 14.24
CA LEU A 484 7.46 -3.18 13.89
C LEU A 484 6.02 -3.45 13.41
N ASN A 485 5.70 -2.99 12.20
CA ASN A 485 4.39 -3.18 11.57
C ASN A 485 4.51 -3.27 10.05
N LEU A 486 4.96 -4.42 9.54
CA LEU A 486 5.01 -4.73 8.13
C LEU A 486 4.00 -5.81 7.75
N TYR A 487 3.62 -5.85 6.48
CA TYR A 487 2.83 -6.93 5.86
C TYR A 487 1.55 -7.30 6.65
N GLY A 488 0.88 -6.28 7.22
CA GLY A 488 -0.35 -6.48 7.98
C GLY A 488 -0.19 -7.19 9.32
N ASP A 489 1.01 -7.24 9.90
CA ASP A 489 1.30 -7.96 11.15
C ASP A 489 0.41 -7.51 12.32
N GLY A 490 0.02 -6.23 12.37
CA GLY A 490 -0.97 -5.73 13.31
C GLY A 490 -2.32 -6.46 13.27
N GLY A 491 -2.63 -7.12 12.17
CA GLY A 491 -3.81 -7.95 12.02
C GLY A 491 -3.82 -9.19 12.91
N ASN A 492 -2.64 -9.70 13.34
CA ASN A 492 -2.56 -10.80 14.30
C ASN A 492 -3.24 -10.40 15.62
N LEU A 493 -3.08 -9.15 16.06
CA LEU A 493 -3.72 -8.63 17.25
C LEU A 493 -5.24 -8.44 17.06
N LYS A 494 -5.68 -7.98 15.88
CA LYS A 494 -7.11 -7.92 15.54
C LYS A 494 -7.73 -9.31 15.65
N VAL A 495 -7.02 -10.36 15.19
CA VAL A 495 -7.47 -11.75 15.29
C VAL A 495 -7.58 -12.18 16.74
N LEU A 496 -6.54 -12.01 17.56
CA LEU A 496 -6.55 -12.40 18.98
C LEU A 496 -7.68 -11.68 19.74
N MET A 497 -7.77 -10.36 19.62
CA MET A 497 -8.80 -9.54 20.28
C MET A 497 -10.21 -9.96 19.88
N GLN A 498 -10.45 -10.17 18.59
CA GLN A 498 -11.79 -10.52 18.09
C GLN A 498 -12.18 -11.95 18.49
N ARG A 499 -11.23 -12.90 18.47
CA ARG A 499 -11.49 -14.28 18.94
C ARG A 499 -11.76 -14.35 20.45
N CYS A 500 -11.11 -13.50 21.25
CA CYS A 500 -11.47 -13.30 22.66
C CYS A 500 -12.89 -12.74 22.79
N ALA A 501 -13.21 -11.66 22.07
CA ALA A 501 -14.53 -11.02 22.10
C ALA A 501 -15.66 -11.97 21.72
N TRP A 502 -15.50 -12.79 20.69
CA TRP A 502 -16.52 -13.80 20.28
C TRP A 502 -16.79 -14.85 21.35
N ARG A 503 -15.83 -15.10 22.25
CA ARG A 503 -15.98 -16.01 23.38
C ARG A 503 -16.38 -15.33 24.69
N GLY A 504 -16.60 -14.02 24.68
CA GLY A 504 -16.85 -13.25 25.91
C GLY A 504 -15.66 -13.22 26.87
N ILE A 505 -14.43 -13.47 26.39
CA ILE A 505 -13.20 -13.35 27.17
C ILE A 505 -12.80 -11.88 27.18
N PRO A 506 -12.76 -11.22 28.37
CA PRO A 506 -12.26 -9.86 28.45
C PRO A 506 -10.78 -9.81 28.00
N ALA A 507 -10.45 -8.93 27.09
CA ALA A 507 -9.08 -8.72 26.61
C ALA A 507 -8.78 -7.23 26.46
N GLN A 508 -7.56 -6.83 26.78
CA GLN A 508 -7.07 -5.48 26.67
C GLN A 508 -5.79 -5.47 25.83
N LEU A 509 -5.74 -4.61 24.80
CA LEU A 509 -4.55 -4.38 24.00
C LEU A 509 -3.82 -3.16 24.56
N GLU A 510 -2.57 -3.35 24.93
CA GLU A 510 -1.63 -2.32 25.30
C GLU A 510 -0.54 -2.19 24.24
N GLN A 511 -0.13 -0.98 23.94
CA GLN A 511 0.90 -0.70 22.94
C GLN A 511 2.03 0.07 23.62
N ILE A 512 3.25 -0.44 23.51
CA ILE A 512 4.48 0.22 23.96
C ILE A 512 5.14 0.80 22.72
N HIS A 513 5.08 2.12 22.57
CA HIS A 513 5.71 2.85 21.47
C HIS A 513 7.20 3.10 21.75
N TYR A 514 7.92 3.50 20.71
CA TYR A 514 9.31 3.91 20.87
C TYR A 514 9.40 5.13 21.80
N GLY A 515 10.20 4.98 22.86
CA GLY A 515 10.37 6.01 23.89
C GLY A 515 9.41 5.92 25.08
N ASP A 516 8.42 5.01 25.05
CA ASP A 516 7.55 4.74 26.19
C ASP A 516 8.30 3.95 27.27
N GLU A 517 7.77 3.96 28.47
CA GLU A 517 8.22 3.07 29.55
C GLU A 517 7.96 1.61 29.17
N PHE A 518 8.99 0.77 29.25
CA PHE A 518 8.89 -0.63 28.88
C PHE A 518 8.48 -1.45 30.11
N ASP A 519 7.21 -1.81 30.22
CA ASP A 519 6.69 -2.69 31.25
C ASP A 519 5.81 -3.80 30.67
N ILE A 520 6.29 -5.04 30.74
CA ILE A 520 5.59 -6.25 30.35
C ILE A 520 5.35 -7.21 31.51
N SER A 521 5.55 -6.76 32.76
CA SER A 521 5.49 -7.60 33.96
C SER A 521 4.15 -8.32 34.13
N GLU A 522 3.07 -7.70 33.72
CA GLU A 522 1.72 -8.29 33.81
C GLU A 522 1.15 -8.70 32.43
N ALA A 523 2.00 -8.82 31.41
CA ALA A 523 1.56 -9.26 30.10
C ALA A 523 1.18 -10.76 30.11
N ASP A 524 0.05 -11.07 29.51
CA ASP A 524 -0.38 -12.45 29.28
C ASP A 524 0.10 -12.95 27.91
N ILE A 525 0.07 -12.06 26.89
CA ILE A 525 0.63 -12.30 25.55
C ILE A 525 1.47 -11.09 25.15
N VAL A 526 2.68 -11.33 24.67
CA VAL A 526 3.53 -10.30 24.05
C VAL A 526 3.60 -10.55 22.55
N PHE A 527 3.48 -9.48 21.75
CA PHE A 527 3.57 -9.52 20.30
C PHE A 527 4.64 -8.58 19.77
N MET A 528 5.49 -9.10 18.87
CA MET A 528 6.49 -8.36 18.11
C MET A 528 6.29 -8.62 16.64
N GLY A 529 6.03 -7.58 15.84
CA GLY A 529 5.91 -7.68 14.38
C GLY A 529 7.25 -7.61 13.65
N GLY A 530 7.21 -7.63 12.32
CA GLY A 530 8.33 -7.32 11.45
C GLY A 530 8.46 -5.83 11.17
N GLY A 531 9.66 -5.39 10.80
CA GLY A 531 9.96 -4.00 10.42
C GLY A 531 11.00 -3.94 9.31
N PRO A 532 11.12 -2.80 8.60
CA PRO A 532 12.27 -2.54 7.73
C PRO A 532 13.56 -2.55 8.54
N ASP A 533 14.70 -2.76 7.88
CA ASP A 533 16.00 -2.92 8.55
C ASP A 533 16.33 -1.80 9.56
N ARG A 534 16.04 -0.54 9.22
CA ARG A 534 16.32 0.63 10.09
C ARG A 534 15.41 0.68 11.31
N GLU A 535 14.11 0.49 11.10
CA GLU A 535 13.10 0.45 12.16
C GLU A 535 13.34 -0.73 13.09
N GLN A 536 13.70 -1.89 12.53
CA GLN A 536 14.08 -3.08 13.29
C GLN A 536 15.33 -2.82 14.13
N HIS A 537 16.34 -2.11 13.58
CA HIS A 537 17.55 -1.75 14.32
C HIS A 537 17.24 -0.84 15.52
N LEU A 538 16.42 0.20 15.31
CA LEU A 538 16.01 1.11 16.37
C LEU A 538 15.22 0.39 17.46
N ALA A 539 14.26 -0.47 17.06
CA ALA A 539 13.50 -1.30 17.99
C ALA A 539 14.41 -2.25 18.77
N SER A 540 15.38 -2.91 18.12
CA SER A 540 16.29 -3.83 18.78
C SER A 540 17.16 -3.13 19.83
N GLN A 541 17.63 -1.91 19.58
CA GLN A 541 18.37 -1.11 20.55
C GLN A 541 17.55 -0.80 21.82
N GLU A 542 16.26 -0.52 21.63
CA GLU A 542 15.36 -0.23 22.75
C GLU A 542 15.03 -1.50 23.55
N ILE A 543 14.75 -2.60 22.85
CA ILE A 543 14.48 -3.90 23.51
C ILE A 543 15.71 -4.42 24.26
N LEU A 544 16.92 -4.22 23.71
CA LEU A 544 18.17 -4.64 24.38
C LEU A 544 18.35 -4.00 25.76
N LYS A 545 17.89 -2.75 25.96
CA LYS A 545 17.91 -2.10 27.29
C LYS A 545 17.04 -2.84 28.31
N ASN A 546 16.01 -3.54 27.82
CA ASN A 546 15.01 -4.25 28.63
C ASN A 546 15.12 -5.79 28.48
N LYS A 547 16.27 -6.29 28.01
CA LYS A 547 16.54 -7.70 27.74
C LYS A 547 16.21 -8.61 28.92
N GLU A 548 16.60 -8.23 30.12
CA GLU A 548 16.39 -9.04 31.34
C GLU A 548 14.90 -9.26 31.63
N GLN A 549 14.07 -8.22 31.44
CA GLN A 549 12.63 -8.33 31.65
C GLN A 549 11.99 -9.28 30.65
N LEU A 550 12.33 -9.16 29.35
CA LEU A 550 11.79 -10.05 28.32
C LEU A 550 12.31 -11.48 28.46
N ALA A 551 13.58 -11.66 28.83
CA ALA A 551 14.14 -12.98 29.12
C ALA A 551 13.44 -13.65 30.33
N THR A 552 13.23 -12.91 31.41
CA THR A 552 12.48 -13.40 32.57
C THR A 552 11.05 -13.79 32.21
N TYR A 553 10.35 -12.94 31.43
CA TYR A 553 9.01 -13.22 30.94
C TYR A 553 8.94 -14.54 30.15
N VAL A 554 9.91 -14.79 29.27
CA VAL A 554 9.99 -16.03 28.46
C VAL A 554 10.33 -17.23 29.37
N GLU A 555 11.28 -17.07 30.28
CA GLU A 555 11.68 -18.16 31.20
C GLU A 555 10.58 -18.54 32.17
N ASP A 556 9.68 -17.61 32.53
CA ASP A 556 8.48 -17.83 33.34
C ASP A 556 7.27 -18.27 32.48
N ASP A 557 7.53 -18.94 31.37
CA ASP A 557 6.52 -19.48 30.44
C ASP A 557 5.54 -18.44 29.87
N GLY A 558 5.99 -17.20 29.73
CA GLY A 558 5.26 -16.13 29.04
C GLY A 558 4.97 -16.47 27.58
N VAL A 559 3.78 -16.09 27.09
CA VAL A 559 3.38 -16.36 25.71
C VAL A 559 3.84 -15.22 24.81
N LEU A 560 4.69 -15.53 23.84
CA LEU A 560 5.27 -14.55 22.92
C LEU A 560 5.13 -14.99 21.46
N LEU A 561 4.59 -14.10 20.64
CA LEU A 561 4.56 -14.24 19.17
C LEU A 561 5.47 -13.21 18.56
N ALA A 562 6.49 -13.66 17.82
CA ALA A 562 7.46 -12.80 17.15
C ALA A 562 7.51 -13.10 15.65
N ILE A 563 7.27 -12.08 14.81
CA ILE A 563 7.20 -12.21 13.37
C ILE A 563 8.41 -11.54 12.73
N CYS A 564 9.09 -12.24 11.80
CA CYS A 564 10.15 -11.75 10.92
C CYS A 564 11.25 -10.99 11.69
N GLY A 565 11.29 -9.66 11.63
CA GLY A 565 12.24 -8.84 12.39
C GLY A 565 12.17 -9.08 13.90
N GLY A 566 10.97 -9.20 14.46
CA GLY A 566 10.78 -9.56 15.88
C GLY A 566 11.38 -10.92 16.21
N TYR A 567 11.23 -11.91 15.33
CA TYR A 567 11.85 -13.23 15.48
C TYR A 567 13.39 -13.15 15.43
N GLN A 568 13.95 -12.38 14.52
CA GLN A 568 15.39 -12.18 14.41
C GLN A 568 16.00 -11.53 15.65
N ILE A 569 15.32 -10.54 16.24
CA ILE A 569 15.75 -9.84 17.46
C ILE A 569 15.86 -10.80 18.65
N LEU A 570 15.02 -11.84 18.74
CA LEU A 570 15.09 -12.83 19.82
C LEU A 570 16.36 -13.68 19.77
N GLY A 571 16.99 -13.84 18.59
CA GLY A 571 18.21 -14.61 18.38
C GLY A 571 19.47 -13.95 18.92
N LYS A 572 20.65 -14.53 18.60
CA LYS A 572 21.94 -14.01 19.00
C LYS A 572 22.35 -12.77 18.22
N ASN A 573 22.07 -12.77 16.94
CA ASN A 573 22.39 -11.69 16.01
C ASN A 573 21.53 -11.74 14.76
N TRP A 574 21.50 -10.61 14.04
CA TRP A 574 20.93 -10.49 12.70
C TRP A 574 21.75 -9.49 11.87
N LEU A 575 21.46 -9.32 10.58
CA LEU A 575 22.25 -8.49 9.67
C LEU A 575 21.44 -7.33 9.12
N MET A 576 21.94 -6.10 9.30
CA MET A 576 21.47 -4.89 8.64
C MET A 576 22.51 -4.50 7.57
N GLY A 577 22.18 -4.68 6.32
CA GLY A 577 23.19 -4.57 5.27
C GLY A 577 24.34 -5.57 5.49
N ASP A 578 25.55 -5.09 5.66
CA ASP A 578 26.74 -5.87 5.99
C ASP A 578 27.11 -5.81 7.49
N GLU A 579 26.33 -5.10 8.29
CA GLU A 579 26.56 -4.91 9.72
C GLU A 579 25.88 -6.05 10.52
N ILE A 580 26.65 -6.65 11.44
CA ILE A 580 26.11 -7.62 12.41
C ILE A 580 25.52 -6.85 13.58
N VAL A 581 24.21 -6.98 13.78
CA VAL A 581 23.49 -6.38 14.89
C VAL A 581 23.28 -7.42 15.99
N GLU A 582 23.60 -7.07 17.22
CA GLU A 582 23.37 -7.94 18.39
C GLU A 582 21.87 -8.12 18.65
N GLY A 583 21.46 -9.37 18.90
CA GLY A 583 20.11 -9.73 19.33
C GLY A 583 20.03 -9.99 20.82
N LEU A 584 18.87 -10.40 21.28
CA LEU A 584 18.59 -10.65 22.71
C LEU A 584 19.22 -11.94 23.24
N SER A 585 19.59 -12.88 22.38
CA SER A 585 20.06 -14.22 22.78
C SER A 585 19.09 -14.95 23.73
N ILE A 586 17.79 -14.70 23.60
CA ILE A 586 16.75 -15.44 24.33
C ILE A 586 16.60 -16.83 23.71
N ILE A 587 16.73 -16.92 22.40
CA ILE A 587 16.75 -18.19 21.66
C ILE A 587 18.14 -18.42 21.05
N ASP A 588 18.57 -19.69 20.99
CA ASP A 588 19.83 -20.08 20.33
C ASP A 588 19.63 -20.11 18.80
N ALA A 589 19.54 -18.94 18.18
CA ALA A 589 19.39 -18.80 16.74
C ALA A 589 20.31 -17.70 16.22
N GLU A 590 20.87 -17.90 15.02
CA GLU A 590 21.69 -16.92 14.31
C GLU A 590 21.07 -16.61 12.95
N THR A 591 20.94 -15.33 12.62
CA THR A 591 20.47 -14.92 11.29
C THR A 591 21.62 -14.39 10.45
N LYS A 592 21.81 -14.97 9.28
CA LYS A 592 22.88 -14.64 8.30
C LYS A 592 22.23 -14.11 7.02
N ARG A 593 22.96 -13.35 6.23
CA ARG A 593 22.53 -12.95 4.89
C ARG A 593 22.94 -14.01 3.86
N ALA A 594 22.18 -14.10 2.76
CA ALA A 594 22.59 -14.88 1.61
C ALA A 594 23.88 -14.30 0.99
N ASN A 595 24.75 -15.19 0.47
CA ASN A 595 26.07 -14.81 -0.04
C ASN A 595 26.08 -13.99 -1.34
N LYS A 596 24.93 -13.60 -1.90
CA LYS A 596 24.85 -12.89 -3.20
C LYS A 596 23.68 -11.90 -3.25
N GLY A 597 24.03 -10.63 -3.30
CA GLY A 597 23.12 -9.56 -3.79
C GLY A 597 21.82 -9.37 -3.01
N PHE A 598 20.82 -8.81 -3.68
CA PHE A 598 19.45 -8.65 -3.18
C PHE A 598 18.69 -9.97 -3.36
N ASP A 599 18.98 -10.95 -2.50
CA ASP A 599 18.33 -12.26 -2.51
C ASP A 599 17.41 -12.38 -1.30
N ARG A 600 16.11 -12.13 -1.52
CA ARG A 600 15.04 -12.28 -0.51
C ARG A 600 14.26 -13.55 -0.79
N LEU A 601 13.86 -14.23 0.26
CA LEU A 601 12.85 -15.29 0.20
C LEU A 601 11.48 -14.61 0.23
N ILE A 602 10.74 -14.72 -0.87
CA ILE A 602 9.48 -14.02 -1.09
C ILE A 602 8.50 -15.01 -1.73
N GLU A 603 7.61 -15.59 -0.94
CA GLU A 603 6.61 -16.55 -1.44
C GLU A 603 5.45 -16.75 -0.46
N ASN A 604 4.33 -17.26 -0.98
CA ASN A 604 3.32 -17.86 -0.12
C ASN A 604 3.82 -19.25 0.31
N ILE A 605 3.68 -19.58 1.59
CA ILE A 605 4.27 -20.76 2.21
C ILE A 605 3.21 -21.51 3.04
N ALA A 606 3.33 -22.85 3.05
CA ALA A 606 2.52 -23.72 3.89
C ALA A 606 3.41 -24.63 4.75
N LEU A 607 3.07 -24.75 6.02
CA LEU A 607 3.78 -25.58 6.99
C LEU A 607 2.84 -26.63 7.61
N VAL A 608 3.43 -27.73 8.07
CA VAL A 608 2.81 -28.63 9.07
C VAL A 608 3.41 -28.32 10.42
N SER A 609 2.58 -27.99 11.39
CA SER A 609 3.00 -27.64 12.74
C SER A 609 2.30 -28.54 13.77
N PRO A 610 2.99 -28.97 14.88
CA PRO A 610 2.38 -29.84 15.87
C PRO A 610 1.25 -29.19 16.68
N ILE A 611 1.06 -27.88 16.56
CA ILE A 611 -0.01 -27.15 17.28
C ILE A 611 -1.24 -26.87 16.43
N ALA A 612 -1.25 -27.33 15.16
CA ALA A 612 -2.37 -27.14 14.26
C ALA A 612 -2.67 -28.47 13.50
N SER A 613 -3.93 -28.78 13.28
CA SER A 613 -4.36 -29.93 12.47
C SER A 613 -4.44 -29.61 10.97
N HIS A 614 -4.67 -28.33 10.62
CA HIS A 614 -4.63 -27.82 9.26
C HIS A 614 -3.23 -27.28 8.92
N PRO A 615 -2.82 -27.24 7.64
CA PRO A 615 -1.59 -26.58 7.25
C PRO A 615 -1.58 -25.11 7.70
N VAL A 616 -0.46 -24.66 8.25
CA VAL A 616 -0.28 -23.26 8.62
C VAL A 616 0.15 -22.48 7.39
N ILE A 617 -0.67 -21.53 6.97
CA ILE A 617 -0.48 -20.73 5.76
C ILE A 617 0.00 -19.32 6.11
N GLY A 618 1.05 -18.84 5.44
CA GLY A 618 1.55 -17.48 5.58
C GLY A 618 2.23 -17.00 4.31
N TYR A 619 2.86 -15.85 4.43
CA TYR A 619 3.66 -15.21 3.39
C TYR A 619 5.04 -14.85 3.94
N GLU A 620 6.10 -15.32 3.30
CA GLU A 620 7.48 -14.97 3.68
C GLU A 620 8.01 -13.85 2.80
N ASN A 621 8.68 -12.86 3.42
CA ASN A 621 9.44 -11.84 2.72
C ASN A 621 10.60 -11.34 3.57
N HIS A 622 11.74 -12.04 3.49
CA HIS A 622 12.90 -11.70 4.30
C HIS A 622 14.23 -11.99 3.57
N ALA A 623 15.26 -11.22 3.90
CA ALA A 623 16.62 -11.42 3.42
C ALA A 623 17.46 -12.31 4.37
N GLY A 624 17.07 -12.39 5.64
CA GLY A 624 17.74 -13.19 6.67
C GLY A 624 17.61 -14.70 6.41
N ARG A 625 18.67 -15.45 6.73
CA ARG A 625 18.70 -16.93 6.79
C ARG A 625 18.97 -17.32 8.22
N THR A 626 17.92 -17.74 8.93
CA THR A 626 18.02 -18.12 10.33
C THR A 626 18.41 -19.58 10.49
N HIS A 627 19.38 -19.83 11.35
CA HIS A 627 19.88 -21.14 11.71
C HIS A 627 19.62 -21.36 13.20
N LEU A 628 18.87 -22.40 13.52
CA LEU A 628 18.56 -22.79 14.89
C LEU A 628 19.75 -23.53 15.49
N GLY A 629 20.03 -23.27 16.76
CA GLY A 629 21.00 -23.99 17.55
C GLY A 629 20.54 -25.40 17.92
N GLU A 630 21.47 -26.15 18.52
CA GLU A 630 21.23 -27.55 18.91
C GLU A 630 20.13 -27.65 19.97
N GLY A 631 19.13 -28.50 19.74
CA GLY A 631 18.02 -28.74 20.69
C GLY A 631 16.82 -27.79 20.56
N LEU A 632 16.83 -26.81 19.64
CA LEU A 632 15.65 -26.03 19.29
C LEU A 632 14.83 -26.74 18.21
N GLU A 633 13.51 -26.69 18.36
CA GLU A 633 12.57 -27.20 17.38
C GLU A 633 12.04 -26.06 16.50
N PRO A 634 11.90 -26.28 15.18
CA PRO A 634 11.22 -25.32 14.33
C PRO A 634 9.72 -25.24 14.70
N PHE A 635 9.09 -24.12 14.37
CA PHE A 635 7.65 -23.94 14.52
C PHE A 635 6.88 -24.91 13.61
N GLY A 636 7.36 -25.16 12.39
CA GLY A 636 6.77 -26.12 11.47
C GLY A 636 7.68 -26.54 10.33
N GLN A 637 7.30 -27.64 9.66
CA GLN A 637 7.97 -28.14 8.46
C GLN A 637 7.31 -27.61 7.22
N VAL A 638 8.09 -27.11 6.25
CA VAL A 638 7.59 -26.61 4.97
C VAL A 638 7.05 -27.78 4.14
N VAL A 639 5.81 -27.65 3.67
CA VAL A 639 5.15 -28.64 2.80
C VAL A 639 4.68 -28.04 1.47
N SER A 640 4.79 -26.74 1.32
CA SER A 640 4.52 -26.07 0.03
C SER A 640 5.58 -26.36 -1.01
N THR A 641 5.19 -26.26 -2.29
CA THR A 641 6.13 -26.41 -3.43
C THR A 641 6.98 -25.17 -3.65
N THR A 642 6.61 -24.06 -3.08
CA THR A 642 7.31 -22.77 -3.03
C THR A 642 7.51 -22.38 -1.57
N GLY A 643 8.41 -21.44 -1.32
CA GLY A 643 8.75 -21.02 0.04
C GLY A 643 9.84 -21.87 0.68
N HIS A 644 10.57 -21.29 1.60
CA HIS A 644 11.79 -21.85 2.19
C HIS A 644 11.78 -21.84 3.72
N GLY A 645 11.06 -20.87 4.34
CA GLY A 645 11.06 -20.68 5.78
C GLY A 645 12.37 -20.11 6.30
N ASN A 646 12.94 -20.70 7.34
CA ASN A 646 14.11 -20.16 8.03
C ASN A 646 15.31 -19.87 7.11
N ASN A 647 15.57 -20.74 6.12
CA ASN A 647 16.68 -20.58 5.18
C ASN A 647 16.53 -21.49 3.97
N ASP A 648 17.43 -21.35 3.00
CA ASP A 648 17.38 -22.05 1.69
C ASP A 648 17.42 -23.59 1.77
N THR A 649 17.75 -24.18 2.91
CA THR A 649 18.05 -25.62 3.02
C THR A 649 17.37 -26.34 4.18
N SER A 650 16.82 -25.62 5.16
CA SER A 650 16.24 -26.25 6.37
C SER A 650 14.94 -27.02 6.11
N GLY A 651 14.16 -26.60 5.11
CA GLY A 651 12.82 -27.13 4.89
C GLY A 651 11.87 -26.92 6.08
N ALA A 652 12.16 -25.92 6.91
CA ALA A 652 11.42 -25.63 8.13
C ALA A 652 11.33 -24.11 8.37
N ASP A 653 10.30 -23.66 9.04
CA ASP A 653 10.14 -22.27 9.44
C ASP A 653 10.01 -22.11 10.95
N GLY A 654 10.52 -20.96 11.40
CA GLY A 654 10.34 -20.43 12.73
C GLY A 654 11.07 -21.24 13.80
N VAL A 655 10.67 -21.00 15.03
CA VAL A 655 11.14 -21.67 16.24
C VAL A 655 10.00 -21.83 17.25
N ARG A 656 10.02 -22.92 17.97
CA ARG A 656 9.28 -23.10 19.22
C ARG A 656 10.26 -23.23 20.39
N TYR A 657 10.11 -22.35 21.35
CA TYR A 657 10.83 -22.40 22.61
C TYR A 657 9.88 -22.07 23.76
N LYS A 658 9.58 -23.06 24.63
CA LYS A 658 8.52 -22.90 25.65
C LYS A 658 7.20 -22.44 25.00
N ASN A 659 6.67 -21.28 25.40
CA ASN A 659 5.46 -20.67 24.85
C ASN A 659 5.78 -19.54 23.82
N VAL A 660 7.02 -19.49 23.32
CA VAL A 660 7.44 -18.58 22.26
C VAL A 660 7.24 -19.21 20.90
N ILE A 661 6.61 -18.49 20.00
CA ILE A 661 6.58 -18.77 18.57
C ILE A 661 7.31 -17.63 17.86
N GLY A 662 8.42 -17.94 17.21
CA GLY A 662 9.06 -17.07 16.23
C GLY A 662 8.82 -17.62 14.83
N SER A 663 8.53 -16.78 13.83
CA SER A 663 8.24 -17.23 12.46
C SER A 663 8.48 -16.13 11.44
N TYR A 664 8.74 -16.51 10.19
CA TYR A 664 8.80 -15.59 9.05
C TYR A 664 7.44 -15.38 8.38
N LEU A 665 6.38 -16.01 8.87
CA LEU A 665 5.05 -15.95 8.29
C LEU A 665 4.35 -14.62 8.62
N HIS A 666 4.15 -13.83 7.58
CA HIS A 666 3.31 -12.62 7.58
C HIS A 666 1.90 -12.90 7.05
N GLY A 667 1.07 -11.84 6.96
CA GLY A 667 -0.11 -11.85 6.17
C GLY A 667 -1.48 -11.59 6.76
N PRO A 668 -1.77 -11.22 8.03
CA PRO A 668 -1.31 -11.78 9.29
C PRO A 668 -1.63 -13.29 9.32
N PHE A 669 -0.66 -14.08 9.73
CA PHE A 669 -0.85 -15.51 9.58
C PHE A 669 -1.94 -16.10 10.51
N LEU A 670 -2.17 -15.50 11.68
CA LEU A 670 -3.22 -15.97 12.60
C LEU A 670 -4.62 -15.97 11.97
N GLY A 671 -4.90 -15.07 11.02
CA GLY A 671 -6.21 -14.98 10.39
C GLY A 671 -6.64 -16.26 9.68
N LYS A 672 -5.73 -16.89 8.91
CA LYS A 672 -5.97 -18.16 8.21
C LYS A 672 -5.66 -19.39 9.05
N ASN A 673 -5.11 -19.20 10.24
CA ASN A 673 -4.66 -20.28 11.12
C ASN A 673 -5.30 -20.16 12.51
N PRO A 674 -6.63 -20.34 12.59
CA PRO A 674 -7.39 -20.12 13.81
C PRO A 674 -6.93 -21.02 14.98
N GLU A 675 -6.43 -22.23 14.70
CA GLU A 675 -5.92 -23.16 15.70
C GLU A 675 -4.67 -22.59 16.41
N VAL A 676 -3.79 -21.90 15.68
CA VAL A 676 -2.61 -21.24 16.26
C VAL A 676 -3.02 -20.06 17.14
N ALA A 677 -3.99 -19.26 16.69
CA ALA A 677 -4.54 -18.16 17.48
C ALA A 677 -5.18 -18.67 18.79
N ASP A 678 -5.94 -19.74 18.69
CA ASP A 678 -6.59 -20.37 19.85
C ASP A 678 -5.57 -21.01 20.80
N TRP A 679 -4.48 -21.59 20.25
CA TRP A 679 -3.39 -22.10 21.08
C TRP A 679 -2.73 -20.98 21.91
N LEU A 680 -2.46 -19.82 21.32
CA LEU A 680 -1.89 -18.66 22.03
C LEU A 680 -2.82 -18.18 23.16
N ILE A 681 -4.12 -18.03 22.87
CA ILE A 681 -5.13 -17.60 23.85
C ILE A 681 -5.28 -18.62 24.98
N ALA A 682 -5.42 -19.92 24.64
CA ALA A 682 -5.58 -20.99 25.61
C ALA A 682 -4.36 -21.11 26.54
N THR A 683 -3.15 -21.00 25.97
CA THR A 683 -1.89 -21.06 26.74
C THR A 683 -1.77 -19.88 27.70
N ALA A 684 -2.08 -18.66 27.24
CA ALA A 684 -2.05 -17.46 28.07
C ALA A 684 -3.06 -17.52 29.22
N LEU A 685 -4.29 -17.96 28.95
CA LEU A 685 -5.30 -18.15 29.99
C LEU A 685 -4.93 -19.27 30.96
N SER A 686 -4.32 -20.35 30.46
CA SER A 686 -3.89 -21.46 31.30
C SER A 686 -2.78 -21.03 32.29
N ARG A 687 -1.85 -20.21 31.81
CA ARG A 687 -0.81 -19.58 32.66
C ARG A 687 -1.43 -18.61 33.67
N LYS A 688 -2.31 -17.71 33.21
CA LYS A 688 -2.96 -16.70 34.07
C LYS A 688 -3.74 -17.30 35.21
N PHE A 689 -4.43 -18.40 34.98
CA PHE A 689 -5.29 -19.06 35.99
C PHE A 689 -4.66 -20.29 36.65
N ASP A 690 -3.41 -20.61 36.32
CA ASP A 690 -2.67 -21.78 36.81
C ASP A 690 -3.48 -23.09 36.66
N GLN A 691 -4.20 -23.24 35.55
CA GLN A 691 -4.98 -24.42 35.21
C GLN A 691 -5.19 -24.56 33.70
N PRO A 692 -5.28 -25.79 33.18
CA PRO A 692 -5.54 -25.98 31.74
C PRO A 692 -6.88 -25.36 31.32
N VAL A 693 -6.86 -24.47 30.35
CA VAL A 693 -8.05 -23.83 29.77
C VAL A 693 -8.34 -24.42 28.42
N LYS A 694 -9.58 -24.86 28.20
CA LYS A 694 -10.10 -25.28 26.89
C LYS A 694 -11.06 -24.21 26.40
N LEU A 695 -10.79 -23.66 25.23
CA LEU A 695 -11.61 -22.64 24.63
C LEU A 695 -12.90 -23.23 24.03
N GLU A 696 -13.96 -22.43 24.05
CA GLU A 696 -15.17 -22.72 23.29
C GLU A 696 -14.86 -22.69 21.77
N VAL A 697 -15.45 -23.64 21.02
CA VAL A 697 -15.26 -23.76 19.58
C VAL A 697 -16.02 -22.64 18.87
N LEU A 698 -15.35 -21.92 17.98
CA LEU A 698 -15.96 -20.91 17.11
C LEU A 698 -16.32 -21.51 15.75
N ASP A 699 -17.18 -20.80 15.02
CA ASP A 699 -17.39 -21.06 13.59
C ASP A 699 -16.22 -20.47 12.78
N ASP A 700 -15.26 -21.31 12.48
CA ASP A 700 -14.06 -20.98 11.70
C ASP A 700 -14.22 -21.29 10.19
N THR A 701 -15.45 -21.42 9.69
CA THR A 701 -15.71 -21.75 8.28
C THR A 701 -15.04 -20.77 7.31
N VAL A 702 -15.06 -19.48 7.59
CA VAL A 702 -14.45 -18.46 6.74
C VAL A 702 -12.92 -18.53 6.78
N GLU A 703 -12.35 -18.73 7.96
CA GLU A 703 -10.91 -18.90 8.20
C GLU A 703 -10.37 -20.12 7.45
N LEU A 704 -11.05 -21.26 7.64
CA LEU A 704 -10.68 -22.54 7.00
C LEU A 704 -10.89 -22.51 5.47
N ASN A 705 -11.92 -21.85 4.96
CA ASN A 705 -12.10 -21.66 3.52
C ASN A 705 -10.94 -20.85 2.91
N ALA A 706 -10.42 -19.83 3.62
CA ALA A 706 -9.27 -19.07 3.16
C ALA A 706 -7.98 -19.89 3.26
N ASN A 707 -7.82 -20.68 4.31
CA ASN A 707 -6.70 -21.63 4.49
C ASN A 707 -6.69 -22.68 3.38
N ASP A 708 -7.81 -23.44 3.21
CA ASP A 708 -7.94 -24.51 2.23
C ASP A 708 -7.72 -24.04 0.80
N PHE A 709 -8.21 -22.82 0.47
CA PHE A 709 -7.98 -22.22 -0.84
C PHE A 709 -6.48 -22.04 -1.11
N MET A 710 -5.71 -21.55 -0.13
CA MET A 710 -4.28 -21.38 -0.27
C MET A 710 -3.53 -22.72 -0.18
N ALA A 711 -3.91 -23.62 0.70
CA ALA A 711 -3.32 -24.96 0.79
C ALA A 711 -3.43 -25.70 -0.54
N ALA A 712 -4.59 -25.65 -1.20
CA ALA A 712 -4.79 -26.28 -2.52
C ALA A 712 -3.90 -25.67 -3.63
N ARG A 713 -3.48 -24.43 -3.50
CA ARG A 713 -2.54 -23.77 -4.44
C ARG A 713 -1.08 -24.10 -4.16
N LEU A 714 -0.73 -24.33 -2.90
CA LEU A 714 0.65 -24.43 -2.43
C LEU A 714 1.13 -25.88 -2.26
N ILE A 715 0.24 -26.77 -1.85
CA ILE A 715 0.55 -28.18 -1.57
C ILE A 715 0.06 -29.02 -2.75
N LYS A 716 0.99 -29.80 -3.33
CA LYS A 716 0.67 -30.74 -4.44
C LYS A 716 0.37 -32.13 -3.93
#